data_8faa03985917ad10c785a09815327df3
#
_entry.id   8faa03985917ad10c785a09815327df3
#
_cell.length_a   1.000
_cell.length_b   1.000
_cell.length_c   1.000
_cell.angle_alpha   90.00
_cell.angle_beta   90.00
_cell.angle_gamma   90.00
#
_symmetry.space_group_name_H-M   'P 1'
#
loop_
_entity.id
_entity.type
_entity.pdbx_description
1 polymer ?
#
loop_
_entity_poly.entity_id
_entity_poly.type
_entity_poly.pdbx_seq_one_letter_code
_entity_poly.pdbx_strand_id
1 'polypeptide(L)'
;AQKGWKEIILLERKQLTSGTTWHAAGLIAQLRASANMTKLAKYSQELYGNLEKETGVATGFKRCGSITVALTEERKEEIFRQAAMARAFGVDVEEISPNEVKNKYEHLNIDGVKAGVWLPKDGQGDPGNIALALAKGARNKGVDIFENTSVTGLITKGRRVSGVNWKTDNSSGCIEADMVVNCGGMWGHEVGRMAGVNVPLHACEHFYIVTEPVKELTQLPVLRVPDECAYYKEDAGKFLLGAFEPISKPWGMSGIPKDFEFDQLPEDFDHFEPILEAACERMPILAEAGIQTFFNGPESFTPDDAYHLGLAPELDNFWVAAGFNSIGIQSAGGAGMALAEWMDSGSKPFDLGDVDISRMQPFQGNKKYLFERSKETLGLLYADHFPYLQKKTARNIRRTPFHHQLLSQGAVMGEIAGWERANWFADKGQKRSYEYTWKRQNWFENSAREHRSIRENIGMYDMSSFGKIRIEGRDSTKFLNFVAGGQYDVEIGKIVYSQFLNNAGGIEADVTITRLTESAYLVVTPAATRLADQIWLSRNIGDFNVVITDVTAGEGVLAIMGPSSRKLLQMVSPNSFDNDVNPFGTAQEIEIGMGLARVHRVTYVGELGWEVYVSSDQAGHIFDTLFDAGQDLDMKLCGMHMMDSLRIEKGFRHFGHDITCEDHVLEAGLGFAVKTSKPDFIGRDAVLRKKENGLDRRLLQFVLNDNEPMLY
;
A
#
# COMPACT_ATOMS: atom_id res chain seq x y z
N ALA A 1 -6.78 3.86 -26.26
CA ALA A 1 -7.18 4.59 -27.47
C ALA A 1 -6.49 5.96 -27.59
N GLN A 2 -6.44 6.81 -26.55
CA GLN A 2 -5.73 8.11 -26.59
C GLN A 2 -4.23 7.99 -26.93
N LYS A 3 -3.60 6.89 -26.56
CA LYS A 3 -2.20 6.58 -26.91
C LYS A 3 -2.00 6.07 -28.35
N GLY A 4 -3.07 5.99 -29.14
CA GLY A 4 -3.04 5.51 -30.53
C GLY A 4 -3.20 3.99 -30.69
N TRP A 5 -3.43 3.25 -29.61
CA TRP A 5 -3.72 1.82 -29.68
C TRP A 5 -5.06 1.59 -30.39
N LYS A 6 -5.11 0.53 -31.18
CA LYS A 6 -6.28 0.09 -31.94
C LYS A 6 -6.74 -1.28 -31.47
N GLU A 7 -7.91 -1.70 -31.94
CA GLU A 7 -8.47 -3.02 -31.59
C GLU A 7 -8.68 -3.21 -30.08
N ILE A 8 -9.19 -2.17 -29.43
CA ILE A 8 -9.51 -2.18 -28.00
C ILE A 8 -10.96 -2.61 -27.83
N ILE A 9 -11.15 -3.65 -27.02
CA ILE A 9 -12.49 -4.22 -26.74
C ILE A 9 -12.75 -4.14 -25.24
N LEU A 10 -13.95 -3.68 -24.89
CA LEU A 10 -14.49 -3.75 -23.53
C LEU A 10 -15.65 -4.74 -23.50
N LEU A 11 -15.59 -5.73 -22.63
CA LEU A 11 -16.66 -6.69 -22.38
C LEU A 11 -17.31 -6.40 -21.03
N GLU A 12 -18.60 -6.10 -21.04
CA GLU A 12 -19.41 -5.93 -19.85
C GLU A 12 -20.40 -7.09 -19.73
N ARG A 13 -20.41 -7.77 -18.59
CA ARG A 13 -21.24 -8.97 -18.38
C ARG A 13 -22.74 -8.71 -18.46
N LYS A 14 -23.16 -7.48 -18.12
CA LYS A 14 -24.56 -7.03 -18.14
C LYS A 14 -24.65 -5.70 -18.91
N GLN A 15 -25.08 -4.62 -18.27
CA GLN A 15 -25.11 -3.29 -18.84
C GLN A 15 -24.02 -2.42 -18.20
N LEU A 16 -23.53 -1.42 -18.92
CA LEU A 16 -22.66 -0.41 -18.33
C LEU A 16 -23.32 0.19 -17.10
N THR A 17 -22.53 0.39 -16.05
CA THR A 17 -22.93 0.93 -14.75
C THR A 17 -23.68 -0.03 -13.82
N SER A 18 -24.16 -1.18 -14.27
CA SER A 18 -25.08 -2.06 -13.55
C SER A 18 -24.52 -2.72 -12.28
N GLY A 19 -23.21 -2.64 -12.05
CA GLY A 19 -22.58 -3.09 -10.80
C GLY A 19 -22.73 -2.05 -9.69
N THR A 20 -21.60 -1.53 -9.16
CA THR A 20 -21.58 -0.55 -8.06
C THR A 20 -21.76 0.89 -8.57
N THR A 21 -21.47 1.20 -9.83
CA THR A 21 -21.38 2.57 -10.35
C THR A 21 -22.70 3.33 -10.26
N TRP A 22 -23.84 2.70 -10.58
CA TRP A 22 -25.15 3.37 -10.68
C TRP A 22 -25.64 3.94 -9.35
N HIS A 23 -25.22 3.35 -8.23
CA HIS A 23 -25.64 3.76 -6.90
C HIS A 23 -24.56 4.52 -6.12
N ALA A 24 -23.40 4.79 -6.70
CA ALA A 24 -22.34 5.54 -6.01
C ALA A 24 -22.79 6.97 -5.68
N ALA A 25 -22.39 7.50 -4.54
CA ALA A 25 -22.79 8.84 -4.08
C ALA A 25 -22.26 9.99 -4.95
N GLY A 26 -21.18 9.76 -5.69
CA GLY A 26 -20.65 10.72 -6.67
C GLY A 26 -19.87 11.89 -6.06
N LEU A 27 -19.26 11.73 -4.91
CA LEU A 27 -18.35 12.70 -4.32
C LEU A 27 -17.01 12.70 -5.08
N ILE A 28 -16.51 13.88 -5.44
CA ILE A 28 -15.29 14.04 -6.24
C ILE A 28 -14.35 15.00 -5.53
N ALA A 29 -13.39 14.44 -4.79
CA ALA A 29 -12.40 15.16 -4.02
C ALA A 29 -11.00 15.01 -4.63
N GLN A 30 -10.15 16.02 -4.44
CA GLN A 30 -8.79 16.05 -4.98
C GLN A 30 -7.76 15.46 -4.03
N LEU A 31 -7.82 15.82 -2.74
CA LEU A 31 -6.81 15.44 -1.76
C LEU A 31 -6.87 13.95 -1.41
N ARG A 32 -5.69 13.32 -1.38
CA ARG A 32 -5.45 11.93 -0.96
C ARG A 32 -4.26 11.85 -0.01
N ALA A 33 -4.04 10.68 0.58
CA ALA A 33 -3.00 10.43 1.56
C ALA A 33 -1.55 10.59 1.03
N SER A 34 -1.34 10.60 -0.28
CA SER A 34 -0.02 10.85 -0.87
C SER A 34 -0.11 11.78 -2.09
N ALA A 35 1.03 12.36 -2.46
CA ALA A 35 1.14 13.25 -3.62
C ALA A 35 0.68 12.57 -4.92
N ASN A 36 1.09 11.33 -5.13
CA ASN A 36 0.76 10.59 -6.35
C ASN A 36 -0.72 10.20 -6.40
N MET A 37 -1.31 9.79 -5.27
CA MET A 37 -2.75 9.53 -5.21
C MET A 37 -3.56 10.82 -5.40
N THR A 38 -3.10 11.96 -4.89
CA THR A 38 -3.68 13.28 -5.14
C THR A 38 -3.60 13.66 -6.62
N LYS A 39 -2.47 13.39 -7.28
CA LYS A 39 -2.30 13.59 -8.73
C LYS A 39 -3.33 12.81 -9.54
N LEU A 40 -3.60 11.55 -9.18
CA LEU A 40 -4.62 10.73 -9.84
C LEU A 40 -6.03 11.29 -9.63
N ALA A 41 -6.37 11.70 -8.41
CA ALA A 41 -7.68 12.28 -8.11
C ALA A 41 -7.89 13.64 -8.82
N LYS A 42 -6.88 14.50 -8.84
CA LYS A 42 -6.92 15.78 -9.62
C LYS A 42 -7.15 15.52 -11.10
N TYR A 43 -6.42 14.55 -11.69
CA TYR A 43 -6.63 14.18 -13.09
C TYR A 43 -8.06 13.71 -13.36
N SER A 44 -8.64 12.89 -12.48
CA SER A 44 -10.04 12.45 -12.59
C SER A 44 -11.00 13.64 -12.61
N GLN A 45 -10.83 14.59 -11.70
CA GLN A 45 -11.68 15.77 -11.62
C GLN A 45 -11.58 16.65 -12.87
N GLU A 46 -10.37 16.90 -13.37
CA GLU A 46 -10.14 17.67 -14.59
C GLU A 46 -10.75 16.98 -15.82
N LEU A 47 -10.59 15.67 -15.91
CA LEU A 47 -11.19 14.85 -16.97
C LEU A 47 -12.72 15.00 -16.98
N TYR A 48 -13.36 14.83 -15.81
CA TYR A 48 -14.83 14.90 -15.72
C TYR A 48 -15.38 16.29 -16.03
N GLY A 49 -14.65 17.34 -15.65
CA GLY A 49 -15.00 18.71 -15.99
C GLY A 49 -14.95 19.04 -17.50
N ASN A 50 -14.22 18.23 -18.26
CA ASN A 50 -14.08 18.41 -19.72
C ASN A 50 -14.92 17.42 -20.55
N LEU A 51 -15.35 16.30 -19.96
CA LEU A 51 -16.00 15.20 -20.66
C LEU A 51 -17.31 15.58 -21.38
N GLU A 52 -18.14 16.42 -20.76
CA GLU A 52 -19.38 16.89 -21.39
C GLU A 52 -19.11 17.63 -22.68
N LYS A 53 -18.11 18.53 -22.69
CA LYS A 53 -17.69 19.26 -23.90
C LYS A 53 -17.13 18.32 -24.97
N GLU A 54 -16.40 17.27 -24.55
CA GLU A 54 -15.75 16.32 -25.46
C GLU A 54 -16.74 15.32 -26.07
N THR A 55 -17.74 14.89 -25.30
CA THR A 55 -18.63 13.77 -25.67
C THR A 55 -20.06 14.16 -25.94
N GLY A 56 -20.50 15.33 -25.51
CA GLY A 56 -21.91 15.76 -25.54
C GLY A 56 -22.79 15.05 -24.47
N VAL A 57 -22.21 14.29 -23.55
CA VAL A 57 -22.93 13.63 -22.46
C VAL A 57 -22.69 14.40 -21.16
N ALA A 58 -23.77 14.87 -20.55
CA ALA A 58 -23.70 15.60 -19.27
C ALA A 58 -23.19 14.68 -18.17
N THR A 59 -22.16 15.12 -17.43
CA THR A 59 -21.57 14.36 -16.31
C THR A 59 -22.22 14.70 -14.97
N GLY A 60 -23.04 15.76 -14.94
CA GLY A 60 -23.56 16.31 -13.68
C GLY A 60 -22.47 16.87 -12.76
N PHE A 61 -21.23 17.02 -13.25
CA PHE A 61 -20.12 17.48 -12.42
C PHE A 61 -20.28 18.97 -12.05
N LYS A 62 -20.31 19.23 -10.75
CA LYS A 62 -20.41 20.57 -10.17
C LYS A 62 -19.27 20.80 -9.18
N ARG A 63 -18.52 21.88 -9.35
CA ARG A 63 -17.51 22.32 -8.38
C ARG A 63 -18.19 23.13 -7.27
N CYS A 64 -18.78 22.43 -6.30
CA CYS A 64 -19.46 23.03 -5.17
C CYS A 64 -18.57 23.16 -3.92
N GLY A 65 -17.35 22.63 -3.99
CA GLY A 65 -16.43 22.53 -2.86
C GLY A 65 -16.76 21.38 -1.91
N SER A 66 -15.86 21.14 -0.95
CA SER A 66 -16.11 20.22 0.15
C SER A 66 -15.62 20.78 1.49
N ILE A 67 -16.32 20.43 2.57
CA ILE A 67 -15.97 20.76 3.95
C ILE A 67 -15.78 19.46 4.71
N THR A 68 -14.68 19.33 5.44
CA THR A 68 -14.51 18.31 6.48
C THR A 68 -14.46 19.00 7.82
N VAL A 69 -15.26 18.57 8.79
CA VAL A 69 -15.30 19.13 10.15
C VAL A 69 -14.72 18.17 11.16
N ALA A 70 -14.15 18.73 12.22
CA ALA A 70 -13.62 18.02 13.38
C ALA A 70 -14.45 18.29 14.62
N LEU A 71 -14.80 17.23 15.37
CA LEU A 71 -15.52 17.32 16.64
C LEU A 71 -14.59 17.09 17.84
N THR A 72 -13.43 16.46 17.61
CA THR A 72 -12.41 16.18 18.62
C THR A 72 -11.15 17.01 18.34
N GLU A 73 -10.27 17.16 19.33
CA GLU A 73 -8.98 17.83 19.10
C GLU A 73 -8.05 16.95 18.27
N GLU A 74 -8.15 15.63 18.39
CA GLU A 74 -7.42 14.65 17.58
C GLU A 74 -7.79 14.78 16.11
N ARG A 75 -9.07 14.83 15.79
CA ARG A 75 -9.54 15.04 14.40
C ARG A 75 -9.17 16.41 13.87
N LYS A 76 -9.20 17.44 14.70
CA LYS A 76 -8.74 18.77 14.30
C LYS A 76 -7.26 18.76 13.90
N GLU A 77 -6.42 18.12 14.71
CA GLU A 77 -5.01 17.94 14.37
C GLU A 77 -4.85 17.20 13.02
N GLU A 78 -5.63 16.14 12.82
CA GLU A 78 -5.58 15.37 11.56
C GLU A 78 -5.96 16.19 10.35
N ILE A 79 -7.11 16.88 10.37
CA ILE A 79 -7.55 17.66 9.20
C ILE A 79 -6.62 18.85 8.91
N PHE A 80 -5.94 19.41 9.92
CA PHE A 80 -4.94 20.45 9.72
C PHE A 80 -3.64 19.89 9.11
N ARG A 81 -3.21 18.67 9.48
CA ARG A 81 -2.14 17.94 8.78
C ARG A 81 -2.52 17.69 7.33
N GLN A 82 -3.75 17.25 7.08
CA GLN A 82 -4.26 17.08 5.72
C GLN A 82 -4.29 18.39 4.93
N ALA A 83 -4.62 19.53 5.58
CA ALA A 83 -4.54 20.85 4.95
C ALA A 83 -3.08 21.25 4.61
N ALA A 84 -2.12 20.92 5.48
CA ALA A 84 -0.69 21.12 5.18
C ALA A 84 -0.24 20.27 3.98
N MET A 85 -0.64 18.99 3.94
CA MET A 85 -0.41 18.10 2.79
C MET A 85 -1.03 18.67 1.51
N ALA A 86 -2.26 19.15 1.56
CA ALA A 86 -2.94 19.76 0.42
C ALA A 86 -2.13 20.90 -0.20
N ARG A 87 -1.60 21.80 0.65
CA ARG A 87 -0.70 22.89 0.20
C ARG A 87 0.56 22.36 -0.48
N ALA A 88 1.19 21.35 0.12
CA ALA A 88 2.40 20.72 -0.42
C ALA A 88 2.12 20.04 -1.78
N PHE A 89 0.93 19.47 -1.97
CA PHE A 89 0.53 18.80 -3.21
C PHE A 89 -0.13 19.74 -4.24
N GLY A 90 -0.15 21.05 -3.96
CA GLY A 90 -0.74 22.05 -4.86
C GLY A 90 -2.25 21.91 -4.99
N VAL A 91 -2.93 21.60 -3.89
CA VAL A 91 -4.40 21.62 -3.75
C VAL A 91 -4.80 22.86 -2.95
N ASP A 92 -5.76 23.62 -3.48
CA ASP A 92 -6.28 24.80 -2.79
C ASP A 92 -7.07 24.36 -1.55
N VAL A 93 -6.72 24.93 -0.40
CA VAL A 93 -7.29 24.56 0.89
C VAL A 93 -7.29 25.75 1.86
N GLU A 94 -8.33 25.82 2.67
CA GLU A 94 -8.49 26.80 3.73
C GLU A 94 -8.86 26.10 5.04
N GLU A 95 -8.17 26.43 6.12
CA GLU A 95 -8.59 26.09 7.48
C GLU A 95 -9.62 27.12 7.91
N ILE A 96 -10.79 26.68 8.34
CA ILE A 96 -11.94 27.54 8.63
C ILE A 96 -12.47 27.32 10.06
N SER A 97 -12.93 28.40 10.68
CA SER A 97 -13.56 28.39 12.00
C SER A 97 -14.96 27.75 11.94
N PRO A 98 -15.54 27.35 13.10
CA PRO A 98 -16.92 26.85 13.15
C PRO A 98 -17.95 27.85 12.57
N ASN A 99 -17.78 29.15 12.78
CA ASN A 99 -18.67 30.17 12.21
C ASN A 99 -18.57 30.24 10.68
N GLU A 100 -17.37 30.10 10.13
CA GLU A 100 -17.18 30.05 8.68
C GLU A 100 -17.75 28.75 8.09
N VAL A 101 -17.67 27.63 8.82
CA VAL A 101 -18.37 26.39 8.46
C VAL A 101 -19.87 26.65 8.38
N LYS A 102 -20.48 27.29 9.42
CA LYS A 102 -21.90 27.65 9.44
C LYS A 102 -22.31 28.55 8.28
N ASN A 103 -21.48 29.52 7.94
CA ASN A 103 -21.74 30.43 6.82
C ASN A 103 -21.73 29.72 5.46
N LYS A 104 -20.88 28.63 5.28
CA LYS A 104 -20.82 27.85 4.07
C LYS A 104 -21.86 26.72 4.03
N TYR A 105 -22.36 26.29 5.21
CA TYR A 105 -23.31 25.19 5.35
C TYR A 105 -24.37 25.53 6.41
N GLU A 106 -25.37 26.30 6.00
CA GLU A 106 -26.34 26.91 6.89
C GLU A 106 -27.21 25.92 7.72
N HIS A 107 -27.43 24.73 7.21
CA HIS A 107 -28.24 23.69 7.89
C HIS A 107 -27.48 22.95 9.00
N LEU A 108 -26.14 23.10 9.07
CA LEU A 108 -25.31 22.38 10.03
C LEU A 108 -25.46 22.97 11.45
N ASN A 109 -25.75 22.14 12.43
CA ASN A 109 -25.53 22.46 13.84
C ASN A 109 -24.00 22.39 14.12
N ILE A 110 -23.43 23.52 14.54
CA ILE A 110 -21.99 23.64 14.81
C ILE A 110 -21.61 23.39 16.28
N ASP A 111 -22.56 22.98 17.11
CA ASP A 111 -22.26 22.64 18.50
C ASP A 111 -21.24 21.50 18.57
N GLY A 112 -20.16 21.73 19.34
CA GLY A 112 -19.05 20.78 19.44
C GLY A 112 -18.05 20.82 18.30
N VAL A 113 -18.31 21.50 17.19
CA VAL A 113 -17.36 21.64 16.08
C VAL A 113 -16.15 22.44 16.54
N LYS A 114 -14.95 21.86 16.36
CA LYS A 114 -13.67 22.47 16.73
C LYS A 114 -13.05 23.29 15.60
N ALA A 115 -13.15 22.78 14.38
CA ALA A 115 -12.61 23.39 13.16
C ALA A 115 -13.22 22.76 11.92
N GLY A 116 -12.98 23.39 10.77
CA GLY A 116 -13.24 22.81 9.45
C GLY A 116 -12.06 23.01 8.50
N VAL A 117 -12.04 22.20 7.45
CA VAL A 117 -11.16 22.37 6.29
C VAL A 117 -12.01 22.45 5.03
N TRP A 118 -11.81 23.52 4.28
CA TRP A 118 -12.52 23.83 3.05
C TRP A 118 -11.64 23.61 1.82
N LEU A 119 -12.12 22.79 0.87
CA LEU A 119 -11.46 22.57 -0.41
C LEU A 119 -12.37 23.11 -1.54
N PRO A 120 -12.11 24.31 -2.06
CA PRO A 120 -13.04 25.03 -2.95
C PRO A 120 -13.22 24.38 -4.32
N LYS A 121 -12.26 23.59 -4.78
CA LYS A 121 -12.30 22.95 -6.10
C LYS A 121 -12.87 21.53 -6.09
N ASP A 122 -13.15 20.97 -4.94
CA ASP A 122 -13.86 19.70 -4.82
C ASP A 122 -15.30 19.82 -5.34
N GLY A 123 -15.95 18.72 -5.57
CA GLY A 123 -17.31 18.75 -6.08
C GLY A 123 -18.02 17.41 -6.01
N GLN A 124 -19.07 17.33 -6.80
CA GLN A 124 -19.90 16.14 -6.97
C GLN A 124 -20.27 15.95 -8.45
N GLY A 125 -20.64 14.74 -8.81
CA GLY A 125 -21.10 14.40 -10.16
C GLY A 125 -22.09 13.26 -10.14
N ASP A 126 -22.66 12.97 -11.29
CA ASP A 126 -23.51 11.79 -11.50
C ASP A 126 -22.63 10.62 -11.95
N PRO A 127 -22.45 9.56 -11.12
CA PRO A 127 -21.56 8.44 -11.44
C PRO A 127 -21.96 7.68 -12.71
N GLY A 128 -23.26 7.44 -12.91
CA GLY A 128 -23.79 6.78 -14.09
C GLY A 128 -23.47 7.55 -15.35
N ASN A 129 -23.78 8.84 -15.35
CA ASN A 129 -23.52 9.72 -16.49
C ASN A 129 -22.00 9.93 -16.74
N ILE A 130 -21.18 10.00 -15.72
CA ILE A 130 -19.71 10.03 -15.86
C ILE A 130 -19.22 8.77 -16.58
N ALA A 131 -19.68 7.58 -16.17
CA ALA A 131 -19.29 6.34 -16.82
C ALA A 131 -19.79 6.25 -18.27
N LEU A 132 -21.02 6.69 -18.55
CA LEU A 132 -21.56 6.75 -19.91
C LEU A 132 -20.82 7.77 -20.80
N ALA A 133 -20.42 8.90 -20.23
CA ALA A 133 -19.59 9.89 -20.93
C ALA A 133 -18.21 9.33 -21.28
N LEU A 134 -17.57 8.61 -20.33
CA LEU A 134 -16.31 7.90 -20.58
C LEU A 134 -16.46 6.84 -21.68
N ALA A 135 -17.52 6.04 -21.64
CA ALA A 135 -17.81 5.03 -22.66
C ALA A 135 -18.04 5.67 -24.04
N LYS A 136 -18.76 6.80 -24.09
CA LYS A 136 -18.95 7.56 -25.34
C LYS A 136 -17.63 8.10 -25.87
N GLY A 137 -16.79 8.65 -24.99
CA GLY A 137 -15.45 9.13 -25.36
C GLY A 137 -14.56 8.00 -25.88
N ALA A 138 -14.65 6.81 -25.28
CA ALA A 138 -13.93 5.61 -25.73
C ALA A 138 -14.41 5.16 -27.12
N ARG A 139 -15.73 5.05 -27.34
CA ARG A 139 -16.32 4.72 -28.64
C ARG A 139 -15.91 5.73 -29.72
N ASN A 140 -15.91 7.02 -29.41
CA ASN A 140 -15.47 8.07 -30.34
C ASN A 140 -14.00 7.91 -30.79
N LYS A 141 -13.19 7.19 -29.97
CA LYS A 141 -11.79 6.89 -30.24
C LYS A 141 -11.57 5.45 -30.77
N GLY A 142 -12.63 4.76 -31.16
CA GLY A 142 -12.57 3.44 -31.81
C GLY A 142 -12.49 2.26 -30.85
N VAL A 143 -12.98 2.40 -29.61
CA VAL A 143 -13.14 1.26 -28.71
C VAL A 143 -14.48 0.58 -28.95
N ASP A 144 -14.47 -0.73 -29.14
CA ASP A 144 -15.66 -1.57 -29.22
C ASP A 144 -16.11 -1.96 -27.82
N ILE A 145 -17.38 -1.68 -27.48
CA ILE A 145 -17.97 -1.99 -26.18
C ILE A 145 -19.15 -2.94 -26.38
N PHE A 146 -19.04 -4.13 -25.82
CA PHE A 146 -20.04 -5.18 -25.85
C PHE A 146 -20.65 -5.40 -24.45
N GLU A 147 -21.91 -5.07 -24.32
CA GLU A 147 -22.72 -5.33 -23.13
C GLU A 147 -23.34 -6.74 -23.23
N ASN A 148 -23.84 -7.27 -22.12
CA ASN A 148 -24.39 -8.63 -22.01
C ASN A 148 -23.40 -9.71 -22.49
N THR A 149 -22.11 -9.46 -22.32
CA THR A 149 -21.02 -10.34 -22.77
C THR A 149 -20.09 -10.64 -21.61
N SER A 150 -20.31 -11.81 -21.00
CA SER A 150 -19.55 -12.25 -19.82
C SER A 150 -18.23 -12.91 -20.23
N VAL A 151 -17.13 -12.53 -19.57
CA VAL A 151 -15.90 -13.31 -19.61
C VAL A 151 -16.09 -14.58 -18.77
N THR A 152 -15.83 -15.74 -19.37
CA THR A 152 -16.04 -17.05 -18.75
C THR A 152 -14.74 -17.81 -18.49
N GLY A 153 -13.62 -17.29 -18.97
CA GLY A 153 -12.29 -17.85 -18.77
C GLY A 153 -11.21 -17.01 -19.43
N LEU A 154 -9.98 -17.20 -19.00
CA LEU A 154 -8.80 -16.59 -19.59
C LEU A 154 -7.99 -17.63 -20.37
N ILE A 155 -7.44 -17.23 -21.52
CA ILE A 155 -6.57 -18.06 -22.36
C ILE A 155 -5.14 -17.68 -22.02
N THR A 156 -4.33 -18.70 -21.65
CA THR A 156 -2.94 -18.48 -21.26
C THR A 156 -1.98 -19.34 -22.08
N LYS A 157 -0.79 -18.81 -22.36
CA LYS A 157 0.35 -19.54 -22.95
C LYS A 157 1.54 -19.39 -21.99
N GLY A 158 1.84 -20.45 -21.22
CA GLY A 158 2.80 -20.37 -20.13
C GLY A 158 2.36 -19.33 -19.07
N ARG A 159 3.24 -18.41 -18.74
CA ARG A 159 2.96 -17.31 -17.79
C ARG A 159 2.29 -16.07 -18.42
N ARG A 160 1.87 -16.12 -19.67
CA ARG A 160 1.29 -14.96 -20.38
C ARG A 160 -0.17 -15.17 -20.68
N VAL A 161 -0.99 -14.14 -20.45
CA VAL A 161 -2.35 -14.11 -21.00
C VAL A 161 -2.29 -13.90 -22.50
N SER A 162 -3.15 -14.56 -23.25
CA SER A 162 -3.24 -14.47 -24.70
C SER A 162 -4.66 -14.29 -25.22
N GLY A 163 -5.65 -14.07 -24.34
CA GLY A 163 -7.02 -13.82 -24.71
C GLY A 163 -8.03 -14.16 -23.62
N VAL A 164 -9.30 -14.09 -23.99
CA VAL A 164 -10.44 -14.37 -23.12
C VAL A 164 -11.47 -15.25 -23.83
N ASN A 165 -12.13 -16.12 -23.08
CA ASN A 165 -13.37 -16.78 -23.50
C ASN A 165 -14.55 -15.92 -23.05
N TRP A 166 -15.53 -15.75 -23.92
CA TRP A 166 -16.72 -14.96 -23.65
C TRP A 166 -18.01 -15.73 -23.95
N LYS A 167 -19.11 -15.29 -23.35
CA LYS A 167 -20.44 -15.85 -23.54
C LYS A 167 -21.49 -14.75 -23.44
N THR A 168 -22.45 -14.80 -24.37
CA THR A 168 -23.75 -14.11 -24.31
C THR A 168 -24.85 -15.15 -24.09
N ASP A 169 -26.10 -14.75 -24.02
CA ASP A 169 -27.24 -15.68 -23.95
C ASP A 169 -27.34 -16.58 -25.20
N ASN A 170 -26.93 -16.09 -26.36
CA ASN A 170 -27.15 -16.74 -27.66
C ASN A 170 -25.86 -17.29 -28.31
N SER A 171 -24.68 -16.90 -27.82
CA SER A 171 -23.42 -17.25 -28.46
C SER A 171 -22.27 -17.29 -27.46
N SER A 172 -21.18 -17.95 -27.85
CA SER A 172 -19.94 -17.95 -27.12
C SER A 172 -18.75 -18.04 -28.10
N GLY A 173 -17.58 -17.59 -27.63
CA GLY A 173 -16.38 -17.59 -28.45
C GLY A 173 -15.16 -17.25 -27.65
N CYS A 174 -14.07 -16.96 -28.35
CA CYS A 174 -12.85 -16.45 -27.77
C CYS A 174 -12.37 -15.20 -28.51
N ILE A 175 -11.62 -14.36 -27.81
CA ILE A 175 -10.92 -13.21 -28.36
C ILE A 175 -9.45 -13.39 -28.00
N GLU A 176 -8.57 -13.39 -29.00
CA GLU A 176 -7.13 -13.29 -28.77
C GLU A 176 -6.78 -11.84 -28.42
N ALA A 177 -5.92 -11.66 -27.44
CA ALA A 177 -5.49 -10.33 -27.00
C ALA A 177 -4.06 -10.38 -26.46
N ASP A 178 -3.27 -9.37 -26.79
CA ASP A 178 -1.91 -9.21 -26.28
C ASP A 178 -1.89 -8.84 -24.78
N MET A 179 -2.90 -8.12 -24.32
CA MET A 179 -3.07 -7.69 -22.95
C MET A 179 -4.54 -7.77 -22.52
N VAL A 180 -4.77 -8.10 -21.27
CA VAL A 180 -6.11 -8.12 -20.65
C VAL A 180 -6.09 -7.29 -19.39
N VAL A 181 -7.12 -6.45 -19.20
CA VAL A 181 -7.28 -5.64 -17.99
C VAL A 181 -8.53 -6.10 -17.23
N ASN A 182 -8.34 -6.54 -16.00
CA ASN A 182 -9.42 -6.89 -15.09
C ASN A 182 -9.94 -5.63 -14.38
N CYS A 183 -11.07 -5.11 -14.86
CA CYS A 183 -11.83 -4.02 -14.25
C CYS A 183 -13.15 -4.52 -13.64
N GLY A 184 -13.18 -5.76 -13.16
CA GLY A 184 -14.39 -6.48 -12.77
C GLY A 184 -15.08 -5.99 -11.49
N GLY A 185 -14.66 -4.87 -10.89
CA GLY A 185 -15.26 -4.33 -9.66
C GLY A 185 -15.29 -5.38 -8.55
N MET A 186 -16.44 -5.62 -7.93
CA MET A 186 -16.59 -6.64 -6.89
C MET A 186 -16.44 -8.09 -7.40
N TRP A 187 -16.50 -8.33 -8.73
CA TRP A 187 -16.19 -9.63 -9.36
C TRP A 187 -14.70 -9.76 -9.75
N GLY A 188 -13.88 -8.76 -9.49
CA GLY A 188 -12.46 -8.76 -9.86
C GLY A 188 -11.68 -9.94 -9.29
N HIS A 189 -12.07 -10.43 -8.10
CA HIS A 189 -11.49 -11.61 -7.49
C HIS A 189 -11.78 -12.88 -8.31
N GLU A 190 -13.04 -13.08 -8.73
CA GLU A 190 -13.46 -14.22 -9.54
C GLU A 190 -12.80 -14.21 -10.92
N VAL A 191 -12.72 -13.05 -11.56
CA VAL A 191 -12.04 -12.89 -12.85
C VAL A 191 -10.54 -13.23 -12.72
N GLY A 192 -9.87 -12.75 -11.68
CA GLY A 192 -8.48 -13.10 -11.40
C GLY A 192 -8.29 -14.61 -11.23
N ARG A 193 -9.17 -15.26 -10.48
CA ARG A 193 -9.09 -16.71 -10.24
C ARG A 193 -9.24 -17.58 -11.49
N MET A 194 -9.90 -17.09 -12.54
CA MET A 194 -9.99 -17.80 -13.84
C MET A 194 -8.60 -18.07 -14.46
N ALA A 195 -7.59 -17.28 -14.07
CA ALA A 195 -6.20 -17.44 -14.54
C ALA A 195 -5.19 -17.69 -13.40
N GLY A 196 -5.66 -18.03 -12.21
CA GLY A 196 -4.80 -18.24 -11.05
C GLY A 196 -4.16 -16.97 -10.50
N VAL A 197 -4.72 -15.79 -10.82
CA VAL A 197 -4.27 -14.50 -10.31
C VAL A 197 -4.97 -14.16 -9.00
N ASN A 198 -4.20 -13.73 -8.01
CA ASN A 198 -4.69 -13.29 -6.73
C ASN A 198 -5.09 -11.80 -6.78
N VAL A 199 -6.38 -11.51 -6.70
CA VAL A 199 -6.93 -10.14 -6.58
C VAL A 199 -7.71 -10.06 -5.27
N PRO A 200 -7.05 -9.73 -4.14
CA PRO A 200 -7.68 -9.77 -2.82
C PRO A 200 -8.67 -8.63 -2.62
N LEU A 201 -9.93 -8.91 -2.79
CA LEU A 201 -11.03 -7.99 -2.48
C LEU A 201 -12.28 -8.78 -2.07
N HIS A 202 -13.17 -8.13 -1.34
CA HIS A 202 -14.44 -8.71 -0.93
C HIS A 202 -15.54 -7.66 -0.95
N ALA A 203 -16.76 -8.07 -1.25
CA ALA A 203 -17.91 -7.17 -1.20
C ALA A 203 -18.40 -6.97 0.23
N CYS A 204 -18.72 -5.73 0.59
CA CYS A 204 -19.39 -5.40 1.85
C CYS A 204 -20.63 -4.57 1.55
N GLU A 205 -21.63 -4.68 2.41
CA GLU A 205 -22.79 -3.80 2.42
C GLU A 205 -22.32 -2.36 2.68
N HIS A 206 -22.95 -1.40 2.02
CA HIS A 206 -22.67 0.02 2.21
C HIS A 206 -23.94 0.85 2.06
N PHE A 207 -24.16 1.80 2.95
CA PHE A 207 -25.45 2.41 3.18
C PHE A 207 -25.47 3.91 2.90
N TYR A 208 -26.59 4.37 2.35
CA TYR A 208 -26.98 5.77 2.39
C TYR A 208 -28.51 5.90 2.31
N ILE A 209 -29.03 7.04 2.75
CA ILE A 209 -30.41 7.43 2.52
C ILE A 209 -30.48 8.65 1.60
N VAL A 210 -31.59 8.77 0.88
CA VAL A 210 -31.99 9.97 0.17
C VAL A 210 -33.31 10.46 0.77
N THR A 211 -33.36 11.73 1.16
CA THR A 211 -34.56 12.35 1.74
C THR A 211 -35.62 12.62 0.67
N GLU A 212 -36.84 12.84 1.08
CA GLU A 212 -37.80 13.57 0.29
C GLU A 212 -37.29 15.00 -0.03
N PRO A 213 -37.86 15.68 -1.04
CA PRO A 213 -37.45 17.05 -1.36
C PRO A 213 -37.59 17.99 -0.16
N VAL A 214 -36.52 18.71 0.15
CA VAL A 214 -36.47 19.70 1.23
C VAL A 214 -36.75 21.08 0.64
N LYS A 215 -37.73 21.77 1.21
CA LYS A 215 -38.16 23.09 0.71
C LYS A 215 -37.02 24.11 0.75
N GLU A 216 -36.83 24.81 -0.37
CA GLU A 216 -35.83 25.88 -0.51
C GLU A 216 -34.37 25.44 -0.34
N LEU A 217 -34.09 24.12 -0.41
CA LEU A 217 -32.72 23.63 -0.38
C LEU A 217 -31.96 24.10 -1.63
N THR A 218 -30.87 24.82 -1.41
CA THR A 218 -29.99 25.32 -2.46
C THR A 218 -28.76 24.43 -2.59
N GLN A 219 -27.95 24.64 -3.64
CA GLN A 219 -26.70 23.93 -3.82
C GLN A 219 -25.77 24.13 -2.61
N LEU A 220 -25.38 23.04 -1.97
CA LEU A 220 -24.45 23.01 -0.84
C LEU A 220 -23.12 22.37 -1.24
N PRO A 221 -22.03 22.65 -0.52
CA PRO A 221 -20.81 21.87 -0.60
C PRO A 221 -21.05 20.42 -0.16
N VAL A 222 -20.16 19.51 -0.56
CA VAL A 222 -20.08 18.20 0.08
C VAL A 222 -19.60 18.39 1.53
N LEU A 223 -20.28 17.80 2.49
CA LEU A 223 -19.89 17.83 3.90
C LEU A 223 -19.45 16.44 4.37
N ARG A 224 -18.36 16.39 5.13
CA ARG A 224 -17.88 15.20 5.83
C ARG A 224 -17.77 15.46 7.31
N VAL A 225 -18.34 14.54 8.12
CA VAL A 225 -18.26 14.53 9.59
C VAL A 225 -17.68 13.18 10.00
N PRO A 226 -16.36 12.95 9.85
CA PRO A 226 -15.76 11.63 10.08
C PRO A 226 -15.96 11.10 11.50
N ASP A 227 -15.98 11.98 12.51
CA ASP A 227 -16.21 11.60 13.91
C ASP A 227 -17.62 11.03 14.16
N GLU A 228 -18.58 11.28 13.26
CA GLU A 228 -19.93 10.71 13.24
C GLU A 228 -20.11 9.68 12.12
N CYS A 229 -19.03 9.28 11.46
CA CYS A 229 -19.01 8.34 10.34
C CYS A 229 -19.90 8.75 9.15
N ALA A 230 -20.26 10.05 9.01
CA ALA A 230 -21.28 10.54 8.09
C ALA A 230 -20.72 11.48 7.01
N TYR A 231 -21.30 11.40 5.82
CA TYR A 231 -21.14 12.44 4.78
C TYR A 231 -22.50 12.86 4.22
N TYR A 232 -22.54 14.09 3.74
CA TYR A 232 -23.78 14.72 3.26
C TYR A 232 -23.53 15.33 1.88
N LYS A 233 -24.50 15.17 0.99
CA LYS A 233 -24.51 15.73 -0.35
C LYS A 233 -25.90 16.30 -0.63
N GLU A 234 -25.96 17.52 -1.15
CA GLU A 234 -27.19 18.03 -1.77
C GLU A 234 -27.30 17.46 -3.18
N ASP A 235 -28.46 16.96 -3.56
CA ASP A 235 -28.73 16.47 -4.90
C ASP A 235 -30.19 16.72 -5.30
N ALA A 236 -30.39 17.63 -6.24
CA ALA A 236 -31.70 18.00 -6.79
C ALA A 236 -32.75 18.36 -5.71
N GLY A 237 -32.36 19.14 -4.72
CA GLY A 237 -33.24 19.61 -3.64
C GLY A 237 -33.49 18.56 -2.55
N LYS A 238 -32.65 17.54 -2.45
CA LYS A 238 -32.69 16.47 -1.45
C LYS A 238 -31.34 16.34 -0.77
N PHE A 239 -31.33 15.78 0.44
CA PHE A 239 -30.08 15.31 1.03
C PHE A 239 -29.86 13.84 0.74
N LEU A 240 -28.61 13.52 0.37
CA LEU A 240 -28.04 12.18 0.47
C LEU A 240 -27.17 12.15 1.72
N LEU A 241 -27.49 11.29 2.68
CA LEU A 241 -26.72 10.99 3.88
C LEU A 241 -26.13 9.60 3.75
N GLY A 242 -24.83 9.48 3.67
CA GLY A 242 -24.13 8.18 3.62
C GLY A 242 -23.22 7.99 4.82
N ALA A 243 -22.78 6.76 5.00
CA ALA A 243 -22.05 6.30 6.16
C ALA A 243 -20.74 5.61 5.80
N PHE A 244 -19.76 5.67 6.72
CA PHE A 244 -18.58 4.82 6.74
C PHE A 244 -18.46 4.22 8.14
N GLU A 245 -19.32 3.23 8.38
CA GLU A 245 -19.44 2.58 9.67
C GLU A 245 -18.15 1.85 10.09
N PRO A 246 -17.77 1.87 11.39
CA PRO A 246 -16.52 1.28 11.86
C PRO A 246 -16.43 -0.24 11.70
N ILE A 247 -17.59 -0.91 11.63
CA ILE A 247 -17.71 -2.37 11.45
C ILE A 247 -18.68 -2.63 10.31
N SER A 248 -18.17 -3.05 9.17
CA SER A 248 -18.95 -3.36 7.99
C SER A 248 -19.49 -4.80 7.98
N LYS A 249 -20.46 -5.04 7.12
CA LYS A 249 -21.07 -6.36 6.89
C LYS A 249 -20.55 -6.95 5.57
N PRO A 250 -19.62 -7.94 5.60
CA PRO A 250 -19.20 -8.65 4.40
C PRO A 250 -20.36 -9.41 3.77
N TRP A 251 -20.47 -9.30 2.44
CA TRP A 251 -21.57 -9.88 1.66
C TRP A 251 -21.05 -10.79 0.55
N GLY A 252 -21.88 -11.72 0.08
CA GLY A 252 -21.55 -12.55 -1.08
C GLY A 252 -20.51 -13.64 -0.81
N MET A 253 -20.40 -14.16 0.42
CA MET A 253 -19.45 -15.22 0.78
C MET A 253 -19.61 -16.51 -0.03
N SER A 254 -20.80 -16.81 -0.51
CA SER A 254 -21.09 -17.96 -1.40
C SER A 254 -20.93 -17.62 -2.89
N GLY A 255 -20.53 -16.40 -3.21
CA GLY A 255 -20.50 -15.81 -4.53
C GLY A 255 -21.62 -14.79 -4.73
N ILE A 256 -21.39 -13.83 -5.61
CA ILE A 256 -22.39 -12.82 -6.00
C ILE A 256 -23.42 -13.50 -6.92
N PRO A 257 -24.74 -13.29 -6.75
CA PRO A 257 -25.75 -13.83 -7.64
C PRO A 257 -25.48 -13.48 -9.11
N LYS A 258 -25.72 -14.43 -10.01
CA LYS A 258 -25.40 -14.23 -11.45
C LYS A 258 -26.28 -13.20 -12.13
N ASP A 259 -27.46 -12.99 -11.61
CA ASP A 259 -28.49 -12.05 -12.07
C ASP A 259 -28.39 -10.68 -11.38
N PHE A 260 -27.45 -10.50 -10.46
CA PHE A 260 -27.25 -9.22 -9.77
C PHE A 260 -26.86 -8.12 -10.76
N GLU A 261 -27.79 -7.18 -11.02
CA GLU A 261 -27.70 -6.11 -12.00
C GLU A 261 -28.67 -4.99 -11.62
N PHE A 262 -28.19 -3.75 -11.43
CA PHE A 262 -28.98 -2.62 -10.92
C PHE A 262 -29.81 -2.99 -9.68
N ASP A 263 -29.21 -3.77 -8.81
CA ASP A 263 -29.87 -4.37 -7.66
C ASP A 263 -29.30 -3.81 -6.36
N GLN A 264 -30.06 -3.96 -5.29
CA GLN A 264 -29.70 -3.55 -3.95
C GLN A 264 -29.96 -4.68 -2.97
N LEU A 265 -29.36 -4.61 -1.80
CA LEU A 265 -29.59 -5.52 -0.70
C LEU A 265 -30.77 -5.06 0.16
N PRO A 266 -31.33 -5.93 1.00
CA PRO A 266 -32.38 -5.54 1.94
C PRO A 266 -31.95 -4.36 2.81
N GLU A 267 -32.90 -3.52 3.16
CA GLU A 267 -32.71 -2.42 4.09
C GLU A 267 -32.26 -2.93 5.47
N ASP A 268 -31.32 -2.23 6.09
CA ASP A 268 -30.78 -2.55 7.41
C ASP A 268 -30.76 -1.29 8.30
N PHE A 269 -31.95 -0.91 8.73
CA PHE A 269 -32.12 0.28 9.59
C PHE A 269 -31.39 0.13 10.93
N ASP A 270 -31.40 -1.05 11.54
CA ASP A 270 -30.75 -1.29 12.83
C ASP A 270 -29.24 -0.98 12.77
N HIS A 271 -28.61 -1.28 11.64
CA HIS A 271 -27.18 -1.00 11.42
C HIS A 271 -26.91 0.48 11.14
N PHE A 272 -27.83 1.15 10.45
CA PHE A 272 -27.72 2.54 10.07
C PHE A 272 -28.21 3.55 11.13
N GLU A 273 -29.11 3.11 12.01
CA GLU A 273 -29.80 3.95 13.02
C GLU A 273 -28.85 4.83 13.85
N PRO A 274 -27.73 4.32 14.41
CA PRO A 274 -26.83 5.18 15.21
C PRO A 274 -26.25 6.37 14.42
N ILE A 275 -26.02 6.19 13.12
CA ILE A 275 -25.50 7.24 12.23
C ILE A 275 -26.61 8.20 11.86
N LEU A 276 -27.83 7.71 11.62
CA LEU A 276 -29.00 8.54 11.34
C LEU A 276 -29.36 9.42 12.54
N GLU A 277 -29.32 8.89 13.76
CA GLU A 277 -29.57 9.66 14.99
C GLU A 277 -28.55 10.79 15.14
N ALA A 278 -27.25 10.48 15.04
CA ALA A 278 -26.17 11.50 15.08
C ALA A 278 -26.34 12.54 13.96
N ALA A 279 -26.73 12.09 12.76
CA ALA A 279 -26.97 12.98 11.64
C ALA A 279 -28.16 13.91 11.84
N CYS A 280 -29.24 13.47 12.48
CA CYS A 280 -30.41 14.32 12.83
C CYS A 280 -30.04 15.37 13.88
N GLU A 281 -29.16 15.06 14.84
CA GLU A 281 -28.63 16.03 15.79
C GLU A 281 -27.71 17.04 15.11
N ARG A 282 -26.85 16.58 14.22
CA ARG A 282 -25.90 17.39 13.46
C ARG A 282 -26.58 18.27 12.42
N MET A 283 -27.66 17.78 11.82
CA MET A 283 -28.43 18.50 10.79
C MET A 283 -29.93 18.36 11.07
N PRO A 284 -30.50 19.22 11.95
CA PRO A 284 -31.88 19.10 12.44
C PRO A 284 -32.94 19.01 11.34
N ILE A 285 -32.69 19.61 10.17
CA ILE A 285 -33.61 19.56 9.04
C ILE A 285 -33.85 18.11 8.55
N LEU A 286 -32.93 17.18 8.82
CA LEU A 286 -33.11 15.76 8.46
C LEU A 286 -34.16 15.08 9.33
N ALA A 287 -34.35 15.51 10.59
CA ALA A 287 -35.38 14.97 11.47
C ALA A 287 -36.80 15.31 11.00
N GLU A 288 -36.95 16.35 10.18
CA GLU A 288 -38.23 16.78 9.61
C GLU A 288 -38.47 16.22 8.20
N ALA A 289 -37.40 15.76 7.54
CA ALA A 289 -37.45 15.23 6.18
C ALA A 289 -37.82 13.75 6.18
N GLY A 290 -38.79 13.35 5.33
CA GLY A 290 -39.06 11.94 5.09
C GLY A 290 -37.89 11.26 4.36
N ILE A 291 -37.73 9.94 4.56
CA ILE A 291 -36.79 9.12 3.80
C ILE A 291 -37.50 8.63 2.53
N GLN A 292 -37.05 9.06 1.38
CA GLN A 292 -37.56 8.60 0.09
C GLN A 292 -36.98 7.25 -0.29
N THR A 293 -35.68 7.05 -0.03
CA THR A 293 -34.95 5.84 -0.40
C THR A 293 -33.95 5.50 0.69
N PHE A 294 -34.00 4.27 1.18
CA PHE A 294 -32.90 3.65 1.91
C PHE A 294 -32.15 2.78 0.91
N PHE A 295 -30.87 2.97 0.83
CA PHE A 295 -30.02 2.26 -0.10
C PHE A 295 -29.00 1.39 0.63
N ASN A 296 -28.96 0.09 0.33
CA ASN A 296 -27.94 -0.84 0.75
C ASN A 296 -27.32 -1.47 -0.49
N GLY A 297 -26.14 -0.96 -0.90
CA GLY A 297 -25.44 -1.40 -2.09
C GLY A 297 -24.12 -2.08 -1.77
N PRO A 298 -23.84 -3.25 -2.37
CA PRO A 298 -22.56 -3.90 -2.15
C PRO A 298 -21.44 -3.19 -2.91
N GLU A 299 -20.33 -2.94 -2.22
CA GLU A 299 -19.11 -2.37 -2.79
C GLU A 299 -17.89 -3.23 -2.47
N SER A 300 -16.81 -3.09 -3.26
CA SER A 300 -15.59 -3.90 -3.11
C SER A 300 -14.55 -3.22 -2.24
N PHE A 301 -14.06 -3.96 -1.23
CA PHE A 301 -13.02 -3.53 -0.31
C PHE A 301 -11.82 -4.47 -0.34
N THR A 302 -10.63 -3.88 -0.24
CA THR A 302 -9.34 -4.55 -0.20
C THR A 302 -8.84 -4.74 1.23
N PRO A 303 -7.84 -5.58 1.49
CA PRO A 303 -7.35 -5.81 2.85
C PRO A 303 -6.71 -4.60 3.55
N ASP A 304 -6.28 -3.60 2.80
CA ASP A 304 -5.49 -2.47 3.30
C ASP A 304 -6.11 -1.09 3.01
N ASP A 305 -7.33 -1.06 2.48
CA ASP A 305 -8.04 0.15 2.09
C ASP A 305 -7.42 0.92 0.91
N ALA A 306 -6.51 0.30 0.17
CA ALA A 306 -5.96 0.84 -1.07
C ALA A 306 -6.36 -0.03 -2.27
N TYR A 307 -6.82 0.57 -3.36
CA TYR A 307 -7.26 -0.19 -4.53
C TYR A 307 -6.11 -0.94 -5.23
N HIS A 308 -6.43 -1.90 -6.08
CA HIS A 308 -5.45 -2.65 -6.85
C HIS A 308 -5.28 -2.06 -8.23
N LEU A 309 -4.06 -1.69 -8.58
CA LEU A 309 -3.67 -1.19 -9.88
C LEU A 309 -2.38 -1.86 -10.34
N GLY A 310 -2.27 -2.21 -11.63
CA GLY A 310 -1.00 -2.64 -12.22
C GLY A 310 -0.98 -4.06 -12.76
N LEU A 311 0.21 -4.52 -13.09
CA LEU A 311 0.47 -5.81 -13.71
C LEU A 311 0.46 -6.92 -12.65
N ALA A 312 -0.38 -7.94 -12.87
CA ALA A 312 -0.53 -9.06 -11.93
C ALA A 312 0.79 -9.79 -11.68
N PRO A 313 1.09 -10.17 -10.43
CA PRO A 313 2.30 -10.91 -10.08
C PRO A 313 2.44 -12.26 -10.78
N GLU A 314 1.34 -12.98 -10.90
CA GLU A 314 1.31 -14.37 -11.34
C GLU A 314 1.31 -14.55 -12.85
N LEU A 315 0.82 -13.54 -13.60
CA LEU A 315 0.54 -13.67 -15.02
C LEU A 315 0.98 -12.42 -15.80
N ASP A 316 1.83 -12.62 -16.79
CA ASP A 316 2.31 -11.53 -17.64
C ASP A 316 1.19 -11.05 -18.59
N ASN A 317 1.17 -9.75 -18.84
CA ASN A 317 0.18 -9.04 -19.65
C ASN A 317 -1.26 -9.09 -19.12
N PHE A 318 -1.46 -9.55 -17.90
CA PHE A 318 -2.73 -9.45 -17.19
C PHE A 318 -2.68 -8.31 -16.18
N TRP A 319 -3.48 -7.29 -16.42
CA TRP A 319 -3.50 -6.07 -15.63
C TRP A 319 -4.75 -6.01 -14.76
N VAL A 320 -4.67 -5.28 -13.67
CA VAL A 320 -5.77 -5.17 -12.69
C VAL A 320 -6.04 -3.68 -12.40
N ALA A 321 -7.31 -3.32 -12.35
CA ALA A 321 -7.83 -2.06 -11.82
C ALA A 321 -9.16 -2.36 -11.11
N ALA A 322 -9.09 -2.71 -9.80
CA ALA A 322 -10.24 -3.19 -9.04
C ALA A 322 -10.11 -2.90 -7.54
N GLY A 323 -11.20 -3.07 -6.78
CA GLY A 323 -11.20 -2.90 -5.33
C GLY A 323 -11.08 -1.45 -4.88
N PHE A 324 -11.87 -0.56 -5.43
CA PHE A 324 -11.71 0.89 -5.22
C PHE A 324 -12.23 1.44 -3.89
N ASN A 325 -12.66 0.61 -2.94
CA ASN A 325 -12.96 1.00 -1.56
C ASN A 325 -13.84 2.25 -1.45
N SER A 326 -14.97 2.29 -2.16
CA SER A 326 -15.92 3.42 -2.22
C SER A 326 -15.36 4.74 -2.79
N ILE A 327 -14.11 4.77 -3.27
CA ILE A 327 -13.48 5.95 -3.88
C ILE A 327 -13.33 5.83 -5.42
N GLY A 328 -14.05 4.90 -6.04
CA GLY A 328 -13.91 4.58 -7.46
C GLY A 328 -14.17 5.77 -8.38
N ILE A 329 -15.25 6.51 -8.16
CA ILE A 329 -15.61 7.63 -9.04
C ILE A 329 -14.52 8.70 -9.05
N GLN A 330 -14.01 9.09 -7.90
CA GLN A 330 -12.96 10.11 -7.83
C GLN A 330 -11.57 9.62 -8.28
N SER A 331 -11.36 8.31 -8.39
CA SER A 331 -10.06 7.72 -8.73
C SER A 331 -9.96 7.16 -10.15
N ALA A 332 -11.08 6.76 -10.76
CA ALA A 332 -11.10 5.99 -12.00
C ALA A 332 -10.39 6.66 -13.17
N GLY A 333 -10.58 7.97 -13.36
CA GLY A 333 -9.92 8.72 -14.43
C GLY A 333 -8.40 8.67 -14.33
N GLY A 334 -7.87 8.97 -13.16
CA GLY A 334 -6.43 8.95 -12.89
C GLY A 334 -5.83 7.55 -12.91
N ALA A 335 -6.52 6.58 -12.31
CA ALA A 335 -6.10 5.18 -12.34
C ALA A 335 -6.03 4.66 -13.79
N GLY A 336 -7.04 4.96 -14.61
CA GLY A 336 -7.05 4.61 -16.03
C GLY A 336 -5.91 5.28 -16.82
N MET A 337 -5.61 6.55 -16.54
CA MET A 337 -4.47 7.26 -17.12
C MET A 337 -3.16 6.61 -16.75
N ALA A 338 -2.89 6.40 -15.47
CA ALA A 338 -1.65 5.82 -14.99
C ALA A 338 -1.43 4.39 -15.50
N LEU A 339 -2.50 3.58 -15.52
CA LEU A 339 -2.43 2.22 -16.04
C LEU A 339 -2.14 2.20 -17.55
N ALA A 340 -2.80 3.07 -18.33
CA ALA A 340 -2.56 3.18 -19.77
C ALA A 340 -1.13 3.65 -20.08
N GLU A 341 -0.59 4.57 -19.30
CA GLU A 341 0.81 5.00 -19.44
C GLU A 341 1.80 3.88 -19.09
N TRP A 342 1.53 3.14 -18.02
CA TRP A 342 2.36 2.00 -17.64
C TRP A 342 2.33 0.88 -18.69
N MET A 343 1.14 0.55 -19.21
CA MET A 343 0.99 -0.43 -20.29
C MET A 343 1.73 -0.03 -21.57
N ASP A 344 1.71 1.26 -21.93
CA ASP A 344 2.31 1.79 -23.15
C ASP A 344 3.85 1.87 -23.05
N SER A 345 4.37 2.34 -21.94
CA SER A 345 5.81 2.51 -21.70
C SER A 345 6.53 1.27 -21.18
N GLY A 346 5.79 0.32 -20.63
CA GLY A 346 6.35 -0.84 -19.91
C GLY A 346 6.89 -0.53 -18.50
N SER A 347 6.76 0.71 -18.02
CA SER A 347 7.22 1.15 -16.70
C SER A 347 6.20 2.06 -16.03
N LYS A 348 6.21 2.10 -14.69
CA LYS A 348 5.34 2.99 -13.91
C LYS A 348 5.60 4.45 -14.28
N PRO A 349 4.56 5.28 -14.52
CA PRO A 349 4.74 6.69 -14.86
C PRO A 349 5.25 7.52 -13.67
N PHE A 350 5.02 7.07 -12.47
CA PHE A 350 5.47 7.59 -11.18
C PHE A 350 5.27 6.51 -10.11
N ASP A 351 5.62 6.78 -8.86
CA ASP A 351 5.43 5.79 -7.79
C ASP A 351 3.94 5.50 -7.57
N LEU A 352 3.59 4.22 -7.74
CA LEU A 352 2.26 3.64 -7.51
C LEU A 352 2.30 2.58 -6.40
N GLY A 353 3.33 2.59 -5.56
CA GLY A 353 3.52 1.60 -4.49
C GLY A 353 2.31 1.44 -3.58
N ASP A 354 1.61 2.53 -3.28
CA ASP A 354 0.39 2.53 -2.45
C ASP A 354 -0.71 1.63 -3.02
N VAL A 355 -0.80 1.51 -4.34
CA VAL A 355 -1.89 0.80 -5.05
C VAL A 355 -1.42 -0.35 -5.93
N ASP A 356 -0.12 -0.55 -6.10
CA ASP A 356 0.42 -1.65 -6.91
C ASP A 356 -0.04 -3.01 -6.34
N ILE A 357 -0.70 -3.81 -7.19
CA ILE A 357 -1.21 -5.13 -6.77
C ILE A 357 -0.11 -6.07 -6.27
N SER A 358 1.13 -5.87 -6.66
CA SER A 358 2.27 -6.66 -6.21
C SER A 358 2.61 -6.52 -4.72
N ARG A 359 1.99 -5.54 -4.00
CA ARG A 359 2.08 -5.45 -2.54
C ARG A 359 1.29 -6.55 -1.81
N MET A 360 0.33 -7.17 -2.50
CA MET A 360 -0.56 -8.18 -1.93
C MET A 360 0.09 -9.55 -1.85
N GLN A 361 0.01 -10.17 -0.68
CA GLN A 361 0.54 -11.51 -0.47
C GLN A 361 -0.48 -12.59 -0.88
N PRO A 362 -0.05 -13.77 -1.35
CA PRO A 362 -0.96 -14.83 -1.83
C PRO A 362 -2.04 -15.24 -0.83
N PHE A 363 -1.73 -15.30 0.48
CA PHE A 363 -2.70 -15.69 1.52
C PHE A 363 -3.85 -14.69 1.67
N GLN A 364 -3.66 -13.42 1.28
CA GLN A 364 -4.67 -12.36 1.44
C GLN A 364 -5.89 -12.57 0.52
N GLY A 365 -5.80 -13.44 -0.50
CA GLY A 365 -6.95 -13.92 -1.27
C GLY A 365 -7.78 -15.02 -0.60
N ASN A 366 -7.44 -15.45 0.62
CA ASN A 366 -8.21 -16.45 1.36
C ASN A 366 -9.57 -15.87 1.79
N LYS A 367 -10.67 -16.59 1.53
CA LYS A 367 -12.04 -16.13 1.82
C LYS A 367 -12.26 -15.75 3.29
N LYS A 368 -11.76 -16.55 4.24
CA LYS A 368 -11.91 -16.27 5.67
C LYS A 368 -11.10 -15.03 6.07
N TYR A 369 -9.89 -14.90 5.55
CA TYR A 369 -9.07 -13.71 5.77
C TYR A 369 -9.79 -12.45 5.26
N LEU A 370 -10.27 -12.48 4.02
CA LEU A 370 -11.01 -11.37 3.41
C LEU A 370 -12.26 -11.02 4.21
N PHE A 371 -13.05 -12.03 4.62
CA PHE A 371 -14.23 -11.82 5.46
C PHE A 371 -13.91 -11.11 6.77
N GLU A 372 -12.88 -11.55 7.50
CA GLU A 372 -12.52 -10.93 8.78
C GLU A 372 -11.90 -9.54 8.58
N ARG A 373 -11.07 -9.35 7.56
CA ARG A 373 -10.37 -8.10 7.30
C ARG A 373 -11.33 -7.02 6.75
N SER A 374 -12.26 -7.36 5.88
CA SER A 374 -13.19 -6.40 5.29
C SER A 374 -14.18 -5.81 6.30
N LYS A 375 -14.43 -6.49 7.44
CA LYS A 375 -15.22 -5.91 8.54
C LYS A 375 -14.63 -4.59 9.08
N GLU A 376 -13.31 -4.42 8.99
CA GLU A 376 -12.60 -3.26 9.50
C GLU A 376 -12.31 -2.23 8.41
N THR A 377 -12.05 -2.69 7.18
CA THR A 377 -11.47 -1.83 6.15
C THR A 377 -12.40 -0.73 5.65
N LEU A 378 -13.71 -0.94 5.58
CA LEU A 378 -14.65 0.09 5.18
C LEU A 378 -14.59 1.31 6.12
N GLY A 379 -14.58 1.08 7.42
CA GLY A 379 -14.55 2.14 8.43
C GLY A 379 -13.22 2.89 8.50
N LEU A 380 -12.13 2.32 7.95
CA LEU A 380 -10.82 2.97 7.96
C LEU A 380 -10.81 4.31 7.23
N LEU A 381 -11.65 4.50 6.22
CA LEU A 381 -11.71 5.75 5.48
C LEU A 381 -12.07 6.97 6.38
N TYR A 382 -12.85 6.75 7.44
CA TYR A 382 -13.26 7.78 8.40
C TYR A 382 -12.66 7.60 9.80
N ALA A 383 -11.82 6.59 10.01
CA ALA A 383 -11.06 6.45 11.25
C ALA A 383 -10.06 7.61 11.43
N ASP A 384 -9.58 7.82 12.66
CA ASP A 384 -8.40 8.64 12.87
C ASP A 384 -7.16 7.91 12.34
N HIS A 385 -6.44 8.54 11.42
CA HIS A 385 -5.25 7.96 10.78
C HIS A 385 -3.98 8.25 11.59
N PHE A 386 -4.02 7.88 12.87
CA PHE A 386 -2.87 8.05 13.74
C PHE A 386 -1.60 7.40 13.19
N PRO A 387 -0.41 7.98 13.44
CA PRO A 387 0.86 7.33 13.11
C PRO A 387 0.94 5.93 13.69
N TYR A 388 1.49 4.99 12.92
CA TYR A 388 1.68 3.59 13.32
C TYR A 388 0.40 2.79 13.60
N LEU A 389 -0.76 3.26 13.14
CA LEU A 389 -2.03 2.58 13.31
C LEU A 389 -1.95 1.13 12.80
N GLN A 390 -2.34 0.20 13.66
CA GLN A 390 -2.33 -1.24 13.36
C GLN A 390 -3.75 -1.74 13.11
N LYS A 391 -3.90 -2.57 12.08
CA LYS A 391 -5.15 -3.29 11.85
C LYS A 391 -5.39 -4.29 12.98
N LYS A 392 -6.66 -4.45 13.38
CA LYS A 392 -7.07 -5.27 14.53
C LYS A 392 -7.52 -6.67 14.11
N THR A 393 -8.13 -6.79 12.92
CA THR A 393 -8.69 -8.05 12.42
C THR A 393 -7.67 -8.87 11.64
N ALA A 394 -7.93 -10.15 11.45
CA ALA A 394 -7.15 -11.08 10.63
C ALA A 394 -5.63 -11.04 10.93
N ARG A 395 -5.28 -10.98 12.22
CA ARG A 395 -3.92 -10.95 12.75
C ARG A 395 -3.36 -12.36 12.96
N ASN A 396 -2.06 -12.45 13.20
CA ASN A 396 -1.34 -13.68 13.54
C ASN A 396 -1.28 -14.74 12.43
N ILE A 397 -1.35 -14.32 11.16
CA ILE A 397 -1.31 -15.24 10.00
C ILE A 397 0.11 -15.70 9.70
N ARG A 398 1.09 -14.79 9.67
CA ARG A 398 2.50 -15.09 9.48
C ARG A 398 3.28 -14.72 10.73
N ARG A 399 3.99 -15.68 11.28
CA ARG A 399 4.79 -15.53 12.51
C ARG A 399 6.23 -15.88 12.23
N THR A 400 7.15 -15.10 12.81
CA THR A 400 8.58 -15.44 12.76
C THR A 400 8.86 -16.63 13.68
N PRO A 401 9.97 -17.35 13.50
CA PRO A 401 10.32 -18.46 14.40
C PRO A 401 10.54 -18.02 15.87
N PHE A 402 10.79 -16.73 16.10
CA PHE A 402 11.01 -16.14 17.44
C PHE A 402 9.75 -15.56 18.07
N HIS A 403 8.62 -15.62 17.41
CA HIS A 403 7.38 -14.94 17.80
C HIS A 403 6.97 -15.18 19.26
N HIS A 404 6.99 -16.43 19.70
CA HIS A 404 6.55 -16.78 21.05
C HIS A 404 7.55 -16.34 22.14
N GLN A 405 8.85 -16.44 21.87
CA GLN A 405 9.90 -15.96 22.77
C GLN A 405 9.79 -14.43 22.93
N LEU A 406 9.64 -13.70 21.83
CA LEU A 406 9.49 -12.23 21.87
C LEU A 406 8.24 -11.81 22.64
N LEU A 407 7.09 -12.46 22.42
CA LEU A 407 5.87 -12.21 23.19
C LEU A 407 6.05 -12.44 24.68
N SER A 408 6.76 -13.52 25.09
CA SER A 408 7.04 -13.82 26.50
C SER A 408 7.85 -12.70 27.15
N GLN A 409 8.71 -12.05 26.40
CA GLN A 409 9.57 -10.95 26.85
C GLN A 409 8.92 -9.55 26.75
N GLY A 410 7.62 -9.47 26.44
CA GLY A 410 6.91 -8.20 26.45
C GLY A 410 6.78 -7.51 25.11
N ALA A 411 7.08 -8.18 24.00
CA ALA A 411 6.92 -7.59 22.67
C ALA A 411 5.48 -7.13 22.40
N VAL A 412 5.35 -5.97 21.82
CA VAL A 412 4.11 -5.44 21.21
C VAL A 412 4.24 -5.54 19.71
N MET A 413 3.35 -6.37 19.12
CA MET A 413 3.44 -6.75 17.71
C MET A 413 2.74 -5.75 16.81
N GLY A 414 3.34 -5.52 15.63
CA GLY A 414 2.72 -4.88 14.47
C GLY A 414 2.77 -5.78 13.25
N GLU A 415 1.95 -5.48 12.25
CA GLU A 415 1.86 -6.24 11.00
C GLU A 415 2.55 -5.52 9.85
N ILE A 416 3.32 -6.27 9.05
CA ILE A 416 3.80 -5.85 7.74
C ILE A 416 3.72 -7.03 6.76
N ALA A 417 3.05 -6.88 5.62
CA ALA A 417 2.86 -7.95 4.63
C ALA A 417 2.38 -9.28 5.27
N GLY A 418 1.52 -9.18 6.29
CA GLY A 418 1.01 -10.28 7.10
C GLY A 418 1.95 -10.81 8.19
N TRP A 419 3.20 -10.39 8.23
CA TRP A 419 4.13 -10.77 9.29
C TRP A 419 3.85 -10.02 10.58
N GLU A 420 3.70 -10.78 11.69
CA GLU A 420 3.75 -10.25 13.04
C GLU A 420 5.20 -10.04 13.43
N ARG A 421 5.59 -8.81 13.76
CA ARG A 421 6.94 -8.47 14.20
C ARG A 421 6.91 -7.59 15.43
N ALA A 422 7.89 -7.74 16.31
CA ALA A 422 8.03 -6.88 17.49
C ALA A 422 8.33 -5.44 17.04
N ASN A 423 7.43 -4.50 17.34
CA ASN A 423 7.64 -3.10 17.05
C ASN A 423 8.31 -2.36 18.23
N TRP A 424 8.01 -2.76 19.46
CA TRP A 424 8.62 -2.26 20.68
C TRP A 424 8.39 -3.24 21.83
N PHE A 425 9.07 -3.06 22.98
CA PHE A 425 8.95 -3.92 24.15
C PHE A 425 8.40 -3.14 25.34
N ALA A 426 7.30 -3.65 25.92
CA ALA A 426 6.66 -3.09 27.09
C ALA A 426 7.43 -3.45 28.38
N ASP A 427 7.53 -2.50 29.30
CA ASP A 427 8.07 -2.73 30.61
C ASP A 427 7.17 -3.65 31.44
N LYS A 428 7.74 -4.23 32.53
CA LYS A 428 6.96 -5.05 33.46
C LYS A 428 5.83 -4.22 34.09
N GLY A 429 4.59 -4.66 33.85
CA GLY A 429 3.38 -3.97 34.32
C GLY A 429 2.84 -2.90 33.36
N GLN A 430 3.55 -2.55 32.31
CA GLN A 430 3.04 -1.68 31.25
C GLN A 430 2.05 -2.44 30.38
N LYS A 431 0.99 -1.75 29.94
CA LYS A 431 0.00 -2.31 29.01
C LYS A 431 0.64 -2.59 27.64
N ARG A 432 0.51 -3.83 27.17
CA ARG A 432 1.08 -4.29 25.88
C ARG A 432 0.16 -3.96 24.72
N SER A 433 -0.06 -2.65 24.48
CA SER A 433 -0.90 -2.17 23.40
C SER A 433 -0.49 -0.77 22.97
N TYR A 434 -0.84 -0.40 21.75
CA TYR A 434 -0.74 0.98 21.28
C TYR A 434 -1.84 1.84 21.93
N GLU A 435 -1.46 3.06 22.32
CA GLU A 435 -2.34 4.17 22.67
C GLU A 435 -2.02 5.28 21.67
N TYR A 436 -2.89 5.43 20.68
CA TYR A 436 -2.61 6.29 19.53
C TYR A 436 -2.81 7.77 19.85
N THR A 437 -1.93 8.60 19.35
CA THR A 437 -1.98 10.07 19.47
C THR A 437 -1.18 10.72 18.33
N TRP A 438 -1.48 11.96 18.01
CA TRP A 438 -0.66 12.79 17.13
C TRP A 438 0.61 13.32 17.79
N LYS A 439 0.67 13.23 19.12
CA LYS A 439 1.79 13.66 19.95
C LYS A 439 2.79 12.49 20.14
N ARG A 440 3.55 12.55 21.23
CA ARG A 440 4.52 11.53 21.60
C ARG A 440 3.78 10.24 22.01
N GLN A 441 4.08 9.16 21.32
CA GLN A 441 3.42 7.86 21.47
C GLN A 441 3.73 7.21 22.84
N ASN A 442 2.83 6.33 23.34
CA ASN A 442 3.00 5.65 24.62
C ASN A 442 4.23 4.71 24.69
N TRP A 443 4.76 4.31 23.56
CA TRP A 443 5.95 3.46 23.43
C TRP A 443 7.25 4.26 23.23
N PHE A 444 7.18 5.58 23.15
CA PHE A 444 8.34 6.42 22.78
C PHE A 444 9.53 6.19 23.74
N GLU A 445 9.30 6.19 25.06
CA GLU A 445 10.39 6.00 26.04
C GLU A 445 10.98 4.58 26.00
N ASN A 446 10.15 3.58 25.65
CA ASN A 446 10.63 2.21 25.45
C ASN A 446 11.59 2.16 24.26
N SER A 447 11.16 2.63 23.09
CA SER A 447 12.00 2.67 21.90
C SER A 447 13.23 3.57 22.06
N ALA A 448 13.14 4.65 22.84
CA ALA A 448 14.29 5.50 23.14
C ALA A 448 15.35 4.75 23.97
N ARG A 449 14.94 3.90 24.92
CA ARG A 449 15.86 3.03 25.68
C ARG A 449 16.48 1.94 24.79
N GLU A 450 15.68 1.33 23.92
CA GLU A 450 16.13 0.36 22.93
C GLU A 450 17.17 0.99 21.98
N HIS A 451 16.90 2.19 21.49
CA HIS A 451 17.78 2.98 20.66
C HIS A 451 19.14 3.23 21.36
N ARG A 452 19.11 3.75 22.60
CA ARG A 452 20.33 4.02 23.38
C ARG A 452 21.12 2.74 23.64
N SER A 453 20.42 1.62 23.93
CA SER A 453 21.10 0.34 24.17
C SER A 453 21.94 -0.09 22.95
N ILE A 454 21.44 0.10 21.74
CA ILE A 454 22.21 -0.22 20.53
C ILE A 454 23.36 0.75 20.32
N ARG A 455 23.18 2.05 20.57
CA ARG A 455 24.25 3.03 20.42
C ARG A 455 25.38 2.84 21.44
N GLU A 456 25.06 2.52 22.68
CA GLU A 456 25.98 2.58 23.80
C GLU A 456 26.45 1.20 24.28
N ASN A 457 25.70 0.14 24.02
CA ASN A 457 25.98 -1.21 24.51
C ASN A 457 25.64 -2.29 23.47
N ILE A 458 24.45 -2.89 23.53
CA ILE A 458 24.03 -4.01 22.67
C ILE A 458 22.51 -4.17 22.66
N GLY A 459 21.95 -4.43 21.49
CA GLY A 459 20.57 -4.83 21.32
C GLY A 459 20.42 -6.02 20.37
N MET A 460 19.36 -6.78 20.59
CA MET A 460 18.95 -7.89 19.73
C MET A 460 17.54 -7.63 19.20
N TYR A 461 17.32 -7.80 17.90
CA TYR A 461 16.00 -7.64 17.28
C TYR A 461 15.77 -8.60 16.12
N ASP A 462 14.50 -8.92 15.88
CA ASP A 462 14.05 -9.89 14.89
C ASP A 462 13.85 -9.25 13.52
N MET A 463 14.68 -9.62 12.55
CA MET A 463 14.60 -9.22 11.15
C MET A 463 14.04 -10.31 10.22
N SER A 464 13.47 -11.39 10.76
CA SER A 464 13.02 -12.55 9.96
C SER A 464 11.96 -12.21 8.93
N SER A 465 11.22 -11.11 9.08
CA SER A 465 10.22 -10.66 8.11
C SER A 465 10.81 -10.11 6.81
N PHE A 466 12.08 -9.71 6.80
CA PHE A 466 12.76 -9.28 5.57
C PHE A 466 12.76 -10.39 4.53
N GLY A 467 12.52 -10.03 3.28
CA GLY A 467 12.52 -10.97 2.16
C GLY A 467 13.90 -11.57 1.94
N LYS A 468 13.94 -12.89 1.78
CA LYS A 468 15.15 -13.65 1.45
C LYS A 468 14.89 -14.44 0.17
N ILE A 469 15.52 -14.00 -0.92
CA ILE A 469 15.33 -14.58 -2.25
C ILE A 469 16.63 -15.23 -2.67
N ARG A 470 16.60 -16.53 -2.89
CA ARG A 470 17.75 -17.31 -3.34
C ARG A 470 17.77 -17.37 -4.86
N ILE A 471 18.94 -17.07 -5.45
CA ILE A 471 19.18 -17.11 -6.89
C ILE A 471 20.28 -18.15 -7.13
N GLU A 472 19.95 -19.22 -7.84
CA GLU A 472 20.84 -20.35 -8.08
C GLU A 472 20.88 -20.73 -9.55
N GLY A 473 22.03 -21.13 -10.03
CA GLY A 473 22.22 -21.62 -11.40
C GLY A 473 23.57 -21.19 -12.00
N ARG A 474 23.94 -21.83 -13.09
CA ARG A 474 25.25 -21.58 -13.74
C ARG A 474 25.42 -20.14 -14.25
N ASP A 475 24.30 -19.42 -14.49
CA ASP A 475 24.32 -18.04 -14.98
C ASP A 475 23.98 -17.02 -13.88
N SER A 476 23.89 -17.42 -12.59
CA SER A 476 23.49 -16.56 -11.48
C SER A 476 24.32 -15.27 -11.35
N THR A 477 25.65 -15.36 -11.51
CA THR A 477 26.54 -14.20 -11.49
C THR A 477 26.28 -13.26 -12.66
N LYS A 478 26.09 -13.79 -13.87
CA LYS A 478 25.79 -13.00 -15.08
C LYS A 478 24.44 -12.31 -14.96
N PHE A 479 23.43 -13.06 -14.51
CA PHE A 479 22.10 -12.56 -14.29
C PHE A 479 22.08 -11.41 -13.30
N LEU A 480 22.71 -11.56 -12.13
CA LEU A 480 22.79 -10.49 -11.14
C LEU A 480 23.57 -9.27 -11.65
N ASN A 481 24.65 -9.48 -12.41
CA ASN A 481 25.34 -8.37 -13.06
C ASN A 481 24.48 -7.62 -14.08
N PHE A 482 23.49 -8.25 -14.67
CA PHE A 482 22.53 -7.65 -15.60
C PHE A 482 21.38 -6.92 -14.87
N VAL A 483 20.77 -7.53 -13.84
CA VAL A 483 19.56 -6.97 -13.20
C VAL A 483 19.84 -5.94 -12.11
N ALA A 484 21.06 -5.84 -11.60
CA ALA A 484 21.39 -4.97 -10.48
C ALA A 484 22.62 -4.10 -10.76
N GLY A 485 22.67 -2.93 -10.10
CA GLY A 485 23.73 -1.94 -10.31
C GLY A 485 25.14 -2.35 -9.86
N GLY A 486 25.25 -3.26 -8.87
CA GLY A 486 26.52 -3.71 -8.28
C GLY A 486 27.31 -4.69 -9.16
N GLN A 487 28.48 -5.12 -8.66
CA GLN A 487 29.32 -6.17 -9.26
C GLN A 487 29.24 -7.41 -8.39
N TYR A 488 28.93 -8.59 -8.99
CA TYR A 488 28.66 -9.84 -8.27
C TYR A 488 29.65 -10.96 -8.55
N ASP A 489 30.60 -10.76 -9.45
CA ASP A 489 31.76 -11.64 -9.57
C ASP A 489 32.77 -11.26 -8.46
N VAL A 490 32.48 -11.72 -7.26
CA VAL A 490 33.18 -11.44 -6.02
C VAL A 490 33.48 -12.75 -5.30
N GLU A 491 34.29 -12.73 -4.25
CA GLU A 491 34.59 -13.93 -3.45
C GLU A 491 33.32 -14.48 -2.75
N ILE A 492 33.30 -15.79 -2.50
CA ILE A 492 32.26 -16.45 -1.70
C ILE A 492 32.25 -15.82 -0.31
N GLY A 493 31.05 -15.57 0.24
CA GLY A 493 30.86 -14.87 1.48
C GLY A 493 30.83 -13.34 1.35
N LYS A 494 31.15 -12.75 0.19
CA LYS A 494 31.07 -11.29 0.02
C LYS A 494 29.62 -10.82 -0.08
N ILE A 495 29.32 -9.73 0.63
CA ILE A 495 28.03 -9.03 0.61
C ILE A 495 28.19 -7.74 -0.19
N VAL A 496 27.30 -7.53 -1.16
CA VAL A 496 27.25 -6.34 -2.02
C VAL A 496 25.92 -5.62 -1.76
N TYR A 497 26.01 -4.37 -1.30
CA TYR A 497 24.84 -3.48 -1.25
C TYR A 497 24.60 -2.88 -2.63
N SER A 498 23.38 -2.90 -3.12
CA SER A 498 23.05 -2.42 -4.46
C SER A 498 21.55 -2.17 -4.64
N GLN A 499 21.20 -1.62 -5.82
CA GLN A 499 19.83 -1.36 -6.23
C GLN A 499 19.50 -2.10 -7.52
N PHE A 500 18.22 -2.51 -7.67
CA PHE A 500 17.64 -2.78 -8.98
C PHE A 500 17.18 -1.46 -9.56
N LEU A 501 17.42 -1.25 -10.85
CA LEU A 501 17.10 0.01 -11.53
C LEU A 501 16.14 -0.23 -12.68
N ASN A 502 15.24 0.71 -12.92
CA ASN A 502 14.47 0.74 -14.15
C ASN A 502 15.25 1.39 -15.30
N ASN A 503 14.70 1.37 -16.51
CA ASN A 503 15.35 1.90 -17.71
C ASN A 503 15.60 3.43 -17.65
N ALA A 504 14.93 4.15 -16.76
CA ALA A 504 15.14 5.57 -16.51
C ALA A 504 16.23 5.86 -15.45
N GLY A 505 16.79 4.81 -14.82
CA GLY A 505 17.77 4.93 -13.72
C GLY A 505 17.12 5.15 -12.35
N GLY A 506 15.79 5.02 -12.24
CA GLY A 506 15.05 5.03 -10.99
C GLY A 506 15.23 3.73 -10.21
N ILE A 507 15.06 3.80 -8.91
CA ILE A 507 15.31 2.68 -7.98
C ILE A 507 14.07 1.80 -7.87
N GLU A 508 14.15 0.54 -8.34
CA GLU A 508 13.06 -0.44 -8.20
C GLU A 508 13.17 -1.27 -6.91
N ALA A 509 14.37 -1.47 -6.40
CA ALA A 509 14.61 -2.13 -5.13
C ALA A 509 15.94 -1.71 -4.52
N ASP A 510 16.03 -1.73 -3.20
CA ASP A 510 17.24 -1.47 -2.40
C ASP A 510 17.57 -2.71 -1.59
N VAL A 511 18.70 -3.37 -1.91
CA VAL A 511 18.97 -4.74 -1.50
C VAL A 511 20.41 -4.97 -1.06
N THR A 512 20.63 -6.02 -0.26
CA THR A 512 21.95 -6.63 -0.11
C THR A 512 21.97 -8.00 -0.80
N ILE A 513 23.09 -8.30 -1.48
CA ILE A 513 23.25 -9.56 -2.22
C ILE A 513 24.53 -10.23 -1.75
N THR A 514 24.40 -11.44 -1.20
CA THR A 514 25.50 -12.24 -0.66
C THR A 514 25.81 -13.39 -1.58
N ARG A 515 27.07 -13.56 -1.97
CA ARG A 515 27.52 -14.77 -2.71
C ARG A 515 27.68 -15.93 -1.73
N LEU A 516 26.81 -16.93 -1.82
CA LEU A 516 26.83 -18.08 -0.92
C LEU A 516 27.78 -19.20 -1.41
N THR A 517 27.76 -19.44 -2.73
CA THR A 517 28.63 -20.43 -3.40
C THR A 517 29.05 -19.90 -4.78
N GLU A 518 29.74 -20.71 -5.57
CA GLU A 518 30.10 -20.33 -6.95
C GLU A 518 28.87 -19.97 -7.81
N SER A 519 27.73 -20.62 -7.57
CA SER A 519 26.51 -20.49 -8.37
C SER A 519 25.24 -20.15 -7.58
N ALA A 520 25.37 -19.71 -6.32
CA ALA A 520 24.24 -19.37 -5.47
C ALA A 520 24.44 -18.03 -4.75
N TYR A 521 23.38 -17.22 -4.72
CA TYR A 521 23.33 -15.92 -4.07
C TYR A 521 22.07 -15.79 -3.21
N LEU A 522 22.15 -14.97 -2.16
CA LEU A 522 21.01 -14.56 -1.34
C LEU A 522 20.78 -13.07 -1.51
N VAL A 523 19.60 -12.71 -1.98
CA VAL A 523 19.11 -11.32 -2.01
C VAL A 523 18.26 -11.09 -0.77
N VAL A 524 18.57 -10.05 0.00
CA VAL A 524 17.77 -9.60 1.15
C VAL A 524 17.12 -8.27 0.79
N THR A 525 15.81 -8.18 1.02
CA THR A 525 14.96 -7.06 0.60
C THR A 525 13.92 -6.72 1.68
N PRO A 526 13.30 -5.51 1.70
CA PRO A 526 12.27 -5.18 2.66
C PRO A 526 11.06 -6.13 2.62
N ALA A 527 10.42 -6.35 3.77
CA ALA A 527 9.28 -7.26 3.88
C ALA A 527 8.09 -6.86 2.99
N ALA A 528 7.84 -5.55 2.85
CA ALA A 528 6.71 -5.02 2.09
C ALA A 528 6.88 -5.23 0.58
N THR A 529 8.11 -5.11 0.05
CA THR A 529 8.40 -5.17 -1.39
C THR A 529 8.86 -6.54 -1.86
N ARG A 530 9.06 -7.51 -0.96
CA ARG A 530 9.60 -8.84 -1.29
C ARG A 530 8.94 -9.48 -2.53
N LEU A 531 7.62 -9.42 -2.66
CA LEU A 531 6.92 -10.01 -3.80
C LEU A 531 7.21 -9.24 -5.10
N ALA A 532 7.17 -7.91 -5.04
CA ALA A 532 7.51 -7.05 -6.19
C ALA A 532 8.94 -7.29 -6.67
N ASP A 533 9.89 -7.41 -5.74
CA ASP A 533 11.30 -7.63 -6.05
C ASP A 533 11.55 -9.04 -6.64
N GLN A 534 10.86 -10.04 -6.11
CA GLN A 534 10.89 -11.38 -6.69
C GLN A 534 10.33 -11.42 -8.12
N ILE A 535 9.25 -10.67 -8.36
CA ILE A 535 8.63 -10.55 -9.68
C ILE A 535 9.57 -9.82 -10.64
N TRP A 536 10.19 -8.72 -10.19
CA TRP A 536 11.19 -8.01 -10.96
C TRP A 536 12.30 -8.94 -11.44
N LEU A 537 12.88 -9.70 -10.53
CA LEU A 537 13.88 -10.72 -10.85
C LEU A 537 13.33 -11.74 -11.86
N SER A 538 12.15 -12.31 -11.60
CA SER A 538 11.55 -13.35 -12.43
C SER A 538 11.25 -12.90 -13.86
N ARG A 539 10.84 -11.64 -14.04
CA ARG A 539 10.55 -11.06 -15.37
C ARG A 539 11.79 -10.73 -16.18
N ASN A 540 12.91 -10.55 -15.52
CA ASN A 540 14.17 -10.24 -16.17
C ASN A 540 15.09 -11.47 -16.36
N ILE A 541 14.60 -12.69 -16.10
CA ILE A 541 15.40 -13.91 -16.28
C ILE A 541 15.88 -14.07 -17.74
N GLY A 542 15.02 -13.78 -18.74
CA GLY A 542 15.37 -13.97 -20.13
C GLY A 542 15.88 -15.40 -20.40
N ASP A 543 17.04 -15.49 -21.06
CA ASP A 543 17.68 -16.78 -21.40
C ASP A 543 18.68 -17.27 -20.33
N PHE A 544 18.80 -16.58 -19.20
CA PHE A 544 19.71 -16.99 -18.12
C PHE A 544 19.24 -18.29 -17.44
N ASN A 545 20.16 -19.22 -17.25
CA ASN A 545 19.89 -20.47 -16.54
C ASN A 545 19.99 -20.24 -15.01
N VAL A 546 18.90 -19.75 -14.43
CA VAL A 546 18.77 -19.46 -13.00
C VAL A 546 17.41 -19.90 -12.46
N VAL A 547 17.40 -20.26 -11.18
CA VAL A 547 16.19 -20.52 -10.39
C VAL A 547 16.10 -19.46 -9.28
N ILE A 548 14.93 -18.87 -9.12
CA ILE A 548 14.64 -17.85 -8.11
C ILE A 548 13.66 -18.43 -7.10
N THR A 549 14.08 -18.53 -5.84
CA THR A 549 13.29 -19.17 -4.78
C THR A 549 13.14 -18.22 -3.58
N ASP A 550 11.90 -17.97 -3.16
CA ASP A 550 11.63 -17.30 -1.88
C ASP A 550 11.90 -18.29 -0.72
N VAL A 551 12.92 -18.00 0.08
CA VAL A 551 13.30 -18.78 1.26
C VAL A 551 13.01 -18.05 2.57
N THR A 552 12.21 -16.96 2.52
CA THR A 552 11.92 -16.07 3.65
C THR A 552 11.44 -16.83 4.89
N ALA A 553 10.51 -17.76 4.73
CA ALA A 553 9.93 -18.50 5.84
C ALA A 553 10.85 -19.62 6.41
N GLY A 554 11.87 -20.01 5.66
CA GLY A 554 12.80 -21.07 6.04
C GLY A 554 13.93 -20.60 6.96
N GLU A 555 14.21 -19.30 7.01
CA GLU A 555 15.33 -18.73 7.78
C GLU A 555 14.84 -17.62 8.73
N GLY A 556 15.10 -17.79 10.04
CA GLY A 556 15.01 -16.70 11.01
C GLY A 556 16.25 -15.81 10.94
N VAL A 557 16.10 -14.54 11.31
CA VAL A 557 17.22 -13.58 11.34
C VAL A 557 17.16 -12.77 12.62
N LEU A 558 18.21 -12.86 13.45
CA LEU A 558 18.41 -12.01 14.61
C LEU A 558 19.55 -11.03 14.33
N ALA A 559 19.27 -9.75 14.44
CA ALA A 559 20.31 -8.73 14.39
C ALA A 559 20.85 -8.49 15.79
N ILE A 560 22.17 -8.60 15.95
CA ILE A 560 22.93 -8.33 17.17
C ILE A 560 23.78 -7.11 16.90
N MET A 561 23.38 -5.96 17.46
CA MET A 561 23.98 -4.67 17.11
C MET A 561 24.39 -3.89 18.36
N GLY A 562 25.49 -3.15 18.24
CA GLY A 562 26.04 -2.29 19.28
C GLY A 562 27.50 -2.61 19.61
N PRO A 563 28.21 -1.73 20.37
CA PRO A 563 29.64 -1.89 20.69
C PRO A 563 30.00 -3.23 21.32
N SER A 564 29.11 -3.81 22.13
CA SER A 564 29.30 -5.10 22.82
C SER A 564 28.93 -6.33 22.01
N SER A 565 28.45 -6.19 20.78
CA SER A 565 27.93 -7.31 19.94
C SER A 565 29.00 -8.38 19.68
N ARG A 566 30.25 -7.98 19.41
CA ARG A 566 31.38 -8.91 19.25
C ARG A 566 31.62 -9.74 20.52
N LYS A 567 31.59 -9.10 21.66
CA LYS A 567 31.79 -9.79 22.96
C LYS A 567 30.74 -10.85 23.16
N LEU A 568 29.47 -10.54 22.90
CA LEU A 568 28.38 -11.52 23.01
C LEU A 568 28.62 -12.73 22.11
N LEU A 569 28.91 -12.50 20.83
CA LEU A 569 29.07 -13.59 19.86
C LEU A 569 30.29 -14.47 20.22
N GLN A 570 31.37 -13.89 20.72
CA GLN A 570 32.53 -14.66 21.20
C GLN A 570 32.27 -15.49 22.46
N MET A 571 31.28 -15.10 23.29
CA MET A 571 30.88 -15.90 24.48
C MET A 571 30.13 -17.19 24.09
N VAL A 572 29.44 -17.19 22.97
CA VAL A 572 28.52 -18.28 22.55
C VAL A 572 29.03 -19.09 21.36
N SER A 573 30.16 -18.71 20.76
CA SER A 573 30.70 -19.31 19.54
C SER A 573 32.19 -19.56 19.67
N PRO A 574 32.72 -20.70 19.17
CA PRO A 574 34.16 -20.95 19.06
C PRO A 574 34.80 -20.20 17.91
N ASN A 575 34.02 -19.61 16.98
CA ASN A 575 34.52 -18.88 15.83
C ASN A 575 35.04 -17.50 16.21
N SER A 576 36.03 -16.97 15.44
CA SER A 576 36.52 -15.60 15.64
C SER A 576 35.63 -14.59 14.90
N PHE A 577 35.34 -13.48 15.57
CA PHE A 577 34.66 -12.29 15.04
C PHE A 577 35.60 -11.09 14.86
N ASP A 578 36.92 -11.32 14.85
CA ASP A 578 37.90 -10.29 14.60
C ASP A 578 37.79 -9.71 13.19
N ASN A 579 38.26 -8.44 13.02
CA ASN A 579 38.12 -7.75 11.75
C ASN A 579 38.83 -8.44 10.61
N ASP A 580 39.93 -9.12 10.87
CA ASP A 580 40.74 -9.81 9.84
C ASP A 580 40.11 -11.13 9.37
N VAL A 581 39.35 -11.78 10.27
CA VAL A 581 38.66 -13.05 9.97
C VAL A 581 37.27 -12.82 9.45
N ASN A 582 36.57 -11.84 10.00
CA ASN A 582 35.22 -11.48 9.59
C ASN A 582 35.10 -9.98 9.30
N PRO A 583 35.64 -9.49 8.16
CA PRO A 583 35.60 -8.08 7.78
C PRO A 583 34.17 -7.62 7.44
N PHE A 584 33.94 -6.30 7.52
CA PHE A 584 32.64 -5.71 7.13
C PHE A 584 32.27 -6.04 5.67
N GLY A 585 31.01 -6.38 5.45
CA GLY A 585 30.50 -6.76 4.14
C GLY A 585 30.85 -8.22 3.77
N THR A 586 30.98 -9.08 4.77
CA THR A 586 31.18 -10.54 4.56
C THR A 586 30.21 -11.38 5.37
N ALA A 587 29.99 -12.59 4.91
CA ALA A 587 29.21 -13.64 5.55
C ALA A 587 30.07 -14.87 5.77
N GLN A 588 29.82 -15.56 6.88
CA GLN A 588 30.44 -16.86 7.19
C GLN A 588 29.49 -17.75 7.97
N GLU A 589 29.67 -19.06 7.84
CA GLU A 589 29.01 -20.04 8.70
C GLU A 589 29.75 -20.16 10.02
N ILE A 590 29.00 -20.26 11.10
CA ILE A 590 29.53 -20.34 12.47
C ILE A 590 28.70 -21.29 13.32
N GLU A 591 29.27 -21.70 14.43
CA GLU A 591 28.57 -22.40 15.51
C GLU A 591 28.09 -21.37 16.55
N ILE A 592 26.85 -21.51 17.03
CA ILE A 592 26.32 -20.80 18.19
C ILE A 592 25.66 -21.81 19.11
N GLY A 593 26.21 -21.97 20.32
CA GLY A 593 25.81 -23.05 21.22
C GLY A 593 25.96 -24.41 20.55
N MET A 594 24.88 -25.15 20.36
CA MET A 594 24.85 -26.44 19.68
C MET A 594 24.29 -26.33 18.23
N GLY A 595 24.04 -25.11 17.75
CA GLY A 595 23.44 -24.86 16.45
C GLY A 595 24.41 -24.28 15.43
N LEU A 596 24.02 -24.34 14.17
CA LEU A 596 24.72 -23.72 13.04
C LEU A 596 23.96 -22.48 12.57
N ALA A 597 24.69 -21.42 12.31
CA ALA A 597 24.15 -20.17 11.77
C ALA A 597 25.08 -19.58 10.72
N ARG A 598 24.53 -18.76 9.85
CA ARG A 598 25.32 -17.91 8.96
C ARG A 598 25.23 -16.47 9.47
N VAL A 599 26.37 -15.84 9.72
CA VAL A 599 26.42 -14.44 10.13
C VAL A 599 26.81 -13.53 8.96
N HIS A 600 26.08 -12.43 8.83
CA HIS A 600 26.38 -11.35 7.90
C HIS A 600 26.89 -10.15 8.69
N ARG A 601 28.13 -9.73 8.47
CA ARG A 601 28.65 -8.52 9.09
C ARG A 601 28.24 -7.28 8.29
N VAL A 602 27.03 -6.84 8.53
CA VAL A 602 26.40 -5.65 7.96
C VAL A 602 25.63 -4.93 9.04
N THR A 603 25.19 -3.71 8.78
CA THR A 603 24.37 -2.94 9.69
C THR A 603 23.40 -2.03 8.96
N TYR A 604 22.15 -1.96 9.42
CA TYR A 604 21.19 -0.95 9.01
C TYR A 604 20.95 0.11 10.09
N VAL A 605 21.59 -0.04 11.26
CA VAL A 605 21.52 0.91 12.39
C VAL A 605 22.82 1.70 12.58
N GLY A 606 23.86 1.38 11.81
CA GLY A 606 25.13 2.11 11.79
C GLY A 606 26.06 1.83 12.96
N GLU A 607 25.85 0.72 13.69
CA GLU A 607 26.70 0.24 14.77
C GLU A 607 27.41 -1.07 14.39
N LEU A 608 28.45 -1.42 15.14
CA LEU A 608 29.08 -2.74 15.03
C LEU A 608 28.02 -3.83 15.23
N GLY A 609 28.02 -4.84 14.38
CA GLY A 609 27.08 -5.95 14.57
C GLY A 609 27.03 -6.96 13.48
N TRP A 610 26.16 -7.91 13.65
CA TRP A 610 25.93 -9.03 12.74
C TRP A 610 24.44 -9.37 12.68
N GLU A 611 24.00 -9.73 11.50
CA GLU A 611 22.73 -10.41 11.28
C GLU A 611 22.99 -11.93 11.31
N VAL A 612 22.33 -12.64 12.23
CA VAL A 612 22.46 -14.08 12.44
C VAL A 612 21.30 -14.79 11.74
N TYR A 613 21.61 -15.42 10.61
CA TYR A 613 20.68 -16.21 9.82
C TYR A 613 20.69 -17.65 10.31
N VAL A 614 19.53 -18.19 10.63
CA VAL A 614 19.38 -19.52 11.20
C VAL A 614 18.18 -20.25 10.59
N SER A 615 18.29 -21.54 10.36
CA SER A 615 17.15 -22.36 9.94
C SER A 615 16.04 -22.35 11.00
N SER A 616 14.79 -22.36 10.55
CA SER A 616 13.63 -22.21 11.45
C SER A 616 13.55 -23.27 12.55
N ASP A 617 14.09 -24.47 12.31
CA ASP A 617 14.15 -25.57 13.29
C ASP A 617 15.15 -25.35 14.43
N GLN A 618 16.24 -24.62 14.19
CA GLN A 618 17.25 -24.29 15.18
C GLN A 618 17.04 -22.92 15.83
N ALA A 619 16.11 -22.15 15.32
CA ALA A 619 15.90 -20.75 15.71
C ALA A 619 15.67 -20.56 17.21
N GLY A 620 14.85 -21.42 17.82
CA GLY A 620 14.60 -21.35 19.26
C GLY A 620 15.86 -21.51 20.10
N HIS A 621 16.68 -22.53 19.79
CA HIS A 621 17.95 -22.77 20.51
C HIS A 621 18.93 -21.58 20.35
N ILE A 622 19.07 -21.05 19.16
CA ILE A 622 19.96 -19.90 18.89
C ILE A 622 19.47 -18.65 19.64
N PHE A 623 18.16 -18.41 19.65
CA PHE A 623 17.58 -17.30 20.40
C PHE A 623 17.89 -17.42 21.88
N ASP A 624 17.59 -18.57 22.51
CA ASP A 624 17.79 -18.79 23.94
C ASP A 624 19.27 -18.65 24.29
N THR A 625 20.18 -19.24 23.50
CA THR A 625 21.63 -19.13 23.69
C THR A 625 22.12 -17.69 23.68
N LEU A 626 21.67 -16.88 22.70
CA LEU A 626 22.05 -15.47 22.60
C LEU A 626 21.40 -14.63 23.68
N PHE A 627 20.14 -14.90 24.02
CA PHE A 627 19.39 -14.17 25.02
C PHE A 627 19.98 -14.39 26.41
N ASP A 628 20.25 -15.63 26.80
CA ASP A 628 20.82 -15.97 28.12
C ASP A 628 22.22 -15.36 28.32
N ALA A 629 23.11 -15.51 27.33
CA ALA A 629 24.43 -14.89 27.39
C ALA A 629 24.37 -13.34 27.34
N GLY A 630 23.37 -12.80 26.70
CA GLY A 630 23.14 -11.37 26.61
C GLY A 630 22.75 -10.72 27.94
N GLN A 631 22.17 -11.49 28.88
CA GLN A 631 21.82 -10.97 30.22
C GLN A 631 23.06 -10.48 30.96
N ASP A 632 24.19 -11.18 30.86
CA ASP A 632 25.46 -10.79 31.49
C ASP A 632 26.04 -9.48 30.92
N LEU A 633 25.52 -9.03 29.77
CA LEU A 633 25.92 -7.80 29.10
C LEU A 633 24.84 -6.71 29.16
N ASP A 634 23.76 -6.89 29.92
CA ASP A 634 22.60 -6.00 29.93
C ASP A 634 22.02 -5.74 28.51
N MET A 635 22.01 -6.77 27.67
CA MET A 635 21.44 -6.71 26.33
C MET A 635 19.94 -6.43 26.39
N LYS A 636 19.47 -5.55 25.52
CA LYS A 636 18.02 -5.30 25.38
C LYS A 636 17.46 -5.98 24.12
N LEU A 637 16.26 -6.53 24.26
CA LEU A 637 15.45 -6.82 23.09
C LEU A 637 14.90 -5.51 22.55
N CYS A 638 14.93 -5.36 21.24
CA CYS A 638 14.59 -4.11 20.55
C CYS A 638 13.57 -4.36 19.45
N GLY A 639 12.72 -3.36 19.18
CA GLY A 639 11.68 -3.44 18.18
C GLY A 639 11.97 -2.60 16.94
N MET A 640 11.08 -2.70 15.93
CA MET A 640 11.27 -2.05 14.64
C MET A 640 11.21 -0.52 14.70
N HIS A 641 10.50 0.07 15.68
CA HIS A 641 10.47 1.53 15.85
C HIS A 641 11.85 2.10 16.18
N MET A 642 12.63 1.39 16.99
CA MET A 642 14.02 1.74 17.28
C MET A 642 14.88 1.70 16.00
N MET A 643 14.73 0.67 15.17
CA MET A 643 15.51 0.50 13.93
C MET A 643 15.34 1.70 13.00
N ASP A 644 14.10 2.19 12.83
CA ASP A 644 13.83 3.32 11.95
C ASP A 644 14.48 4.62 12.46
N SER A 645 14.45 4.89 13.76
CA SER A 645 15.13 6.05 14.33
C SER A 645 16.67 5.96 14.20
N LEU A 646 17.25 4.76 14.41
CA LEU A 646 18.70 4.55 14.28
C LEU A 646 19.20 4.71 12.84
N ARG A 647 18.47 4.16 11.85
CA ARG A 647 18.89 4.22 10.44
C ARG A 647 18.89 5.66 9.90
N ILE A 648 17.86 6.44 10.28
CA ILE A 648 17.75 7.82 9.80
C ILE A 648 18.88 8.72 10.34
N GLU A 649 19.32 8.52 11.59
CA GLU A 649 20.46 9.24 12.15
C GLU A 649 21.77 9.03 11.35
N LYS A 650 21.92 7.87 10.71
CA LYS A 650 23.07 7.52 9.86
C LYS A 650 22.83 7.87 8.38
N GLY A 651 21.69 8.45 8.04
CA GLY A 651 21.31 8.75 6.68
C GLY A 651 21.13 7.51 5.80
N PHE A 652 20.83 6.35 6.36
CA PHE A 652 20.51 5.15 5.59
C PHE A 652 19.09 5.26 5.03
N ARG A 653 18.94 4.97 3.74
CA ARG A 653 17.69 5.13 3.00
C ARG A 653 16.74 4.00 3.31
N HIS A 654 15.47 4.32 3.28
CA HIS A 654 14.38 3.36 3.40
C HIS A 654 13.55 3.40 2.09
N PHE A 655 13.59 2.31 1.33
CA PHE A 655 12.81 2.19 0.09
C PHE A 655 11.31 2.20 0.40
N GLY A 656 10.57 3.00 -0.35
CA GLY A 656 9.14 3.25 -0.13
C GLY A 656 8.85 4.42 0.82
N HIS A 657 9.89 5.04 1.41
CA HIS A 657 9.77 6.24 2.26
C HIS A 657 10.69 7.36 1.77
N ASP A 658 12.01 7.19 1.89
CA ASP A 658 12.98 8.21 1.49
C ASP A 658 13.28 8.18 0.00
N ILE A 659 13.20 7.00 -0.60
CA ILE A 659 13.49 6.72 -2.01
C ILE A 659 12.43 5.80 -2.61
N THR A 660 12.09 6.03 -3.88
CA THR A 660 11.10 5.28 -4.66
C THR A 660 11.59 5.07 -6.10
N CYS A 661 10.74 4.50 -6.96
CA CYS A 661 11.07 4.33 -8.38
C CYS A 661 11.19 5.66 -9.16
N GLU A 662 10.76 6.77 -8.59
CA GLU A 662 10.92 8.11 -9.16
C GLU A 662 12.31 8.74 -8.85
N ASP A 663 13.03 8.16 -7.88
CA ASP A 663 14.32 8.68 -7.48
C ASP A 663 15.45 8.05 -8.29
N HIS A 664 16.18 8.91 -9.00
CA HIS A 664 17.36 8.47 -9.73
C HIS A 664 18.47 8.09 -8.74
N VAL A 665 19.12 6.94 -8.95
CA VAL A 665 20.11 6.37 -8.00
C VAL A 665 21.25 7.35 -7.65
N LEU A 666 21.66 8.22 -8.57
CA LEU A 666 22.69 9.25 -8.32
C LEU A 666 22.15 10.41 -7.47
N GLU A 667 20.90 10.82 -7.68
CA GLU A 667 20.24 11.88 -6.90
C GLU A 667 19.94 11.43 -5.47
N ALA A 668 19.63 10.15 -5.28
CA ALA A 668 19.50 9.50 -3.97
C ALA A 668 20.82 9.36 -3.20
N GLY A 669 21.96 9.73 -3.83
CA GLY A 669 23.30 9.61 -3.23
C GLY A 669 23.82 8.17 -3.14
N LEU A 670 23.28 7.25 -3.96
CA LEU A 670 23.62 5.82 -3.98
C LEU A 670 24.54 5.43 -5.15
N GLY A 671 25.11 6.40 -5.85
CA GLY A 671 26.01 6.16 -6.98
C GLY A 671 27.25 5.30 -6.66
N PHE A 672 27.68 5.23 -5.40
CA PHE A 672 28.77 4.37 -4.95
C PHE A 672 28.44 2.87 -5.07
N ALA A 673 27.16 2.52 -5.01
CA ALA A 673 26.66 1.14 -5.13
C ALA A 673 26.47 0.70 -6.59
N VAL A 674 26.62 1.63 -7.56
CA VAL A 674 26.44 1.34 -9.00
C VAL A 674 27.80 1.27 -9.70
N LYS A 675 28.08 0.11 -10.30
CA LYS A 675 29.34 -0.13 -11.03
C LYS A 675 29.18 0.20 -12.50
N THR A 676 29.34 1.49 -12.85
CA THR A 676 29.18 1.99 -14.24
C THR A 676 30.19 1.43 -15.24
N SER A 677 31.28 0.83 -14.77
CA SER A 677 32.28 0.15 -15.63
C SER A 677 31.85 -1.21 -16.18
N LYS A 678 30.75 -1.77 -15.70
CA LYS A 678 30.15 -3.00 -16.28
C LYS A 678 29.72 -2.73 -17.73
N PRO A 679 29.82 -3.75 -18.60
CA PRO A 679 29.46 -3.58 -20.01
C PRO A 679 27.97 -3.28 -20.19
N ASP A 680 27.11 -3.92 -19.41
CA ASP A 680 25.66 -3.75 -19.46
C ASP A 680 24.99 -4.03 -18.12
N PHE A 681 23.87 -3.34 -17.84
CA PHE A 681 22.89 -3.64 -16.80
C PHE A 681 21.65 -2.75 -17.01
N ILE A 682 20.50 -3.15 -16.47
CA ILE A 682 19.26 -2.39 -16.58
C ILE A 682 19.44 -1.00 -15.99
N GLY A 683 19.11 0.03 -16.77
CA GLY A 683 19.23 1.45 -16.36
C GLY A 683 20.63 2.07 -16.58
N ARG A 684 21.62 1.33 -17.08
CA ARG A 684 23.00 1.81 -17.25
C ARG A 684 23.09 3.10 -18.06
N ASP A 685 22.44 3.14 -19.20
CA ASP A 685 22.52 4.31 -20.09
C ASP A 685 21.89 5.55 -19.48
N ALA A 686 20.83 5.41 -18.69
CA ALA A 686 20.24 6.51 -17.94
C ALA A 686 21.19 7.02 -16.86
N VAL A 687 21.85 6.12 -16.14
CA VAL A 687 22.87 6.49 -15.12
C VAL A 687 24.03 7.23 -15.75
N LEU A 688 24.54 6.76 -16.89
CA LEU A 688 25.64 7.43 -17.59
C LEU A 688 25.24 8.82 -18.11
N ARG A 689 24.09 8.94 -18.77
CA ARG A 689 23.55 10.24 -19.22
C ARG A 689 23.39 11.22 -18.07
N LYS A 690 22.84 10.77 -16.94
CA LYS A 690 22.65 11.64 -15.76
C LYS A 690 23.98 12.07 -15.14
N LYS A 691 24.99 11.18 -15.17
CA LYS A 691 26.35 11.50 -14.70
C LYS A 691 27.02 12.56 -15.57
N GLU A 692 26.82 12.51 -16.89
CA GLU A 692 27.35 13.48 -17.84
C GLU A 692 26.65 14.85 -17.76
N ASN A 693 25.30 14.83 -17.69
CA ASN A 693 24.49 16.05 -17.70
C ASN A 693 24.44 16.77 -16.34
N GLY A 694 24.83 16.10 -15.25
CA GLY A 694 24.71 16.60 -13.89
C GLY A 694 23.41 16.22 -13.19
N LEU A 695 23.30 16.59 -11.92
CA LEU A 695 22.15 16.29 -11.06
C LEU A 695 21.27 17.52 -10.91
N ASP A 696 19.95 17.34 -11.13
CA ASP A 696 18.96 18.41 -10.96
C ASP A 696 18.53 18.57 -9.50
N ARG A 697 18.59 17.48 -8.72
CA ARG A 697 18.21 17.43 -7.30
C ARG A 697 19.11 16.48 -6.52
N ARG A 698 19.04 16.56 -5.19
CA ARG A 698 19.74 15.65 -4.27
C ARG A 698 18.89 15.37 -3.05
N LEU A 699 18.93 14.12 -2.59
CA LEU A 699 18.41 13.75 -1.28
C LEU A 699 19.33 14.31 -0.19
N LEU A 700 18.77 15.07 0.74
CA LEU A 700 19.49 15.67 1.86
C LEU A 700 18.82 15.29 3.18
N GLN A 701 19.63 15.14 4.22
CA GLN A 701 19.17 14.94 5.59
C GLN A 701 19.18 16.26 6.36
N PHE A 702 18.11 16.54 7.08
CA PHE A 702 17.98 17.72 7.93
C PHE A 702 17.83 17.30 9.39
N VAL A 703 18.38 18.09 10.29
CA VAL A 703 18.18 18.00 11.73
C VAL A 703 17.39 19.21 12.17
N LEU A 704 16.26 19.00 12.82
CA LEU A 704 15.44 20.08 13.38
C LEU A 704 16.09 20.62 14.67
N ASN A 705 15.92 21.91 14.91
CA ASN A 705 16.41 22.58 16.12
C ASN A 705 15.45 22.47 17.31
N ASP A 706 14.25 21.99 17.10
CA ASP A 706 13.22 21.78 18.13
C ASP A 706 12.80 20.30 18.18
N ASN A 707 12.05 19.95 19.22
CA ASN A 707 11.58 18.58 19.47
C ASN A 707 10.10 18.39 19.15
N GLU A 708 9.48 19.37 18.49
CA GLU A 708 8.07 19.27 18.10
C GLU A 708 7.90 18.31 16.92
N PRO A 709 6.83 17.51 16.89
CA PRO A 709 6.52 16.66 15.74
C PRO A 709 6.37 17.50 14.45
N MET A 710 7.02 17.08 13.40
CA MET A 710 6.82 17.68 12.08
C MET A 710 5.38 17.46 11.61
N LEU A 711 4.78 18.53 11.09
CA LEU A 711 3.61 18.42 10.23
C LEU A 711 4.04 17.90 8.85
N TYR A 712 3.17 17.15 8.23
CA TYR A 712 3.45 16.68 6.88
C TYR A 712 3.47 17.87 5.91
#